data_5374935677ead65ed19658a9e9833341
#
_entry.id   5374935677ead65ed19658a9e9833341
#
_cell.length_a   1.000
_cell.length_b   1.000
_cell.length_c   1.000
_cell.angle_alpha   90.00
_cell.angle_beta   90.00
_cell.angle_gamma   90.00
#
_symmetry.space_group_name_H-M   'P 1'
#
loop_
_entity.id
_entity.type
_entity.pdbx_description
1 polymer ?
#
loop_
_entity_poly.entity_id
_entity_poly.type
_entity_poly.pdbx_seq_one_letter_code
_entity_poly.pdbx_strand_id
1 'polypeptide(L)'
;MKIWQKIVATVALLGAFVLAGYTVLSGFGNGHKGSARNITLGLDLNGGVSVTYQAVGEVSTQDMNDVVYKMVKRVEEYDGAQVYKEGSNRVTIEIPGADDAQTILEELGKPGALYFINQYASDDKTANYTSQYAVDASGNLALVTKLNKTLDEIKADGTIILTGEDIKDAQGVYQQNSSGSKQAVVSFALTEEGAAKFKEATTKAASKKWSIGVYYDGEFISVPKVNSAITDGEGVIEGMADIEEAKNLASAIRIGALPVELEEVSSQVVGATLGQEAISTSVKAGIIGFILLFIFMIAYYKIPGLAANFALIAYTAGMLLILNVFNFTLTLPGIAGIILGIGMAVDANVIINARISEELARGVSVRSAIATGFKKALSAIIDGNVTTLIAAIVLGIIGSGPVKGFALTLGIGIALSMFTSLVVARWVLLLLYHLGCNKEKMYGIHKERASVNFVSKRKIFISISALVIATGVAFATINGVKGDGSFNFDLEFSGGTSTTVNFDKEYTLDEVEKEIIPEIKKATGLSTVQQQAVKGTNQVIFKTKWLTEEQQNSFYSLLKDKYNVDVTNPDKLSSEKISATISSEMRRDAIIAVIVATICMLIYIWIRFRDVKFATSAIIALIHDVLIVITFYIISRIPVGNTFIACMLTIVGYSINATIVIFDRIRENMKIMTKSTLSEVVNSSITSTLSRSINTSLTTFIMVLVLYILGVSSIREFAAPIMVGILAGGYSSVCITGALWFMMKKSSYKRALKKENK
;
A
#
# COMPACT_ATOMS: atom_id res chain seq x y z
N MET A 1 -11.07 4.34 46.69
CA MET A 1 -11.59 2.97 46.36
C MET A 1 -11.41 2.05 47.57
N LYS A 2 -12.44 1.27 47.92
CA LYS A 2 -12.35 0.21 48.95
C LYS A 2 -11.41 -0.90 48.46
N ILE A 3 -10.77 -1.66 49.35
CA ILE A 3 -9.79 -2.73 48.99
C ILE A 3 -10.39 -3.70 47.96
N TRP A 4 -11.65 -4.11 48.14
CA TRP A 4 -12.34 -5.00 47.20
C TRP A 4 -12.50 -4.41 45.78
N GLN A 5 -12.81 -3.12 45.68
CA GLN A 5 -12.93 -2.42 44.40
C GLN A 5 -11.57 -2.34 43.66
N LYS A 6 -10.46 -2.24 44.42
CA LYS A 6 -9.12 -2.25 43.84
C LYS A 6 -8.79 -3.63 43.26
N ILE A 7 -9.07 -4.70 44.02
CA ILE A 7 -8.87 -6.08 43.62
C ILE A 7 -9.67 -6.38 42.34
N VAL A 8 -10.97 -6.07 42.34
CA VAL A 8 -11.85 -6.29 41.18
C VAL A 8 -11.37 -5.53 39.96
N ALA A 9 -10.99 -4.25 40.11
CA ALA A 9 -10.48 -3.46 39.00
C ALA A 9 -9.14 -4.00 38.44
N THR A 10 -8.27 -4.49 39.33
CA THR A 10 -6.98 -5.11 38.91
C THR A 10 -7.21 -6.42 38.16
N VAL A 11 -8.09 -7.28 38.69
CA VAL A 11 -8.45 -8.56 38.09
C VAL A 11 -9.15 -8.35 36.75
N ALA A 12 -10.07 -7.40 36.66
CA ALA A 12 -10.76 -7.05 35.43
C ALA A 12 -9.79 -6.52 34.36
N LEU A 13 -8.84 -5.66 34.75
CA LEU A 13 -7.81 -5.14 33.84
C LEU A 13 -6.89 -6.26 33.33
N LEU A 14 -6.35 -7.08 34.24
CA LEU A 14 -5.50 -8.22 33.86
C LEU A 14 -6.27 -9.22 33.00
N GLY A 15 -7.52 -9.51 33.35
CA GLY A 15 -8.40 -10.36 32.56
C GLY A 15 -8.63 -9.82 31.15
N ALA A 16 -8.83 -8.51 31.00
CA ALA A 16 -8.98 -7.87 29.68
C ALA A 16 -7.69 -7.98 28.83
N PHE A 17 -6.51 -7.79 29.43
CA PHE A 17 -5.23 -7.95 28.72
C PHE A 17 -4.95 -9.41 28.36
N VAL A 18 -5.24 -10.36 29.26
CA VAL A 18 -5.11 -11.80 28.98
C VAL A 18 -6.06 -12.21 27.86
N LEU A 19 -7.31 -11.77 27.92
CA LEU A 19 -8.31 -12.03 26.88
C LEU A 19 -7.88 -11.43 25.53
N ALA A 20 -7.41 -10.18 25.50
CA ALA A 20 -6.92 -9.55 24.28
C ALA A 20 -5.70 -10.29 23.71
N GLY A 21 -4.74 -10.68 24.55
CA GLY A 21 -3.59 -11.48 24.16
C GLY A 21 -3.98 -12.86 23.63
N TYR A 22 -4.90 -13.55 24.31
CA TYR A 22 -5.43 -14.83 23.84
C TYR A 22 -6.13 -14.69 22.49
N THR A 23 -6.96 -13.65 22.30
CA THR A 23 -7.66 -13.41 21.03
C THR A 23 -6.68 -13.16 19.89
N VAL A 24 -5.64 -12.36 20.12
CA VAL A 24 -4.62 -12.07 19.11
C VAL A 24 -3.81 -13.31 18.73
N LEU A 25 -3.52 -14.21 19.70
CA LEU A 25 -2.71 -15.41 19.45
C LEU A 25 -3.53 -16.57 18.87
N SER A 26 -4.74 -16.81 19.38
CA SER A 26 -5.53 -18.02 19.11
C SER A 26 -6.84 -17.75 18.38
N GLY A 27 -7.36 -16.52 18.46
CA GLY A 27 -8.68 -16.17 17.93
C GLY A 27 -9.85 -16.73 18.73
N PHE A 28 -11.08 -16.40 18.30
CA PHE A 28 -12.34 -16.91 18.86
C PHE A 28 -13.04 -17.86 17.90
N GLY A 29 -13.58 -18.96 18.46
CA GLY A 29 -14.40 -19.94 17.74
C GLY A 29 -13.62 -20.76 16.69
N ASN A 30 -14.36 -21.60 15.95
CA ASN A 30 -13.79 -22.50 14.94
C ASN A 30 -13.14 -21.78 13.76
N GLY A 31 -13.46 -20.49 13.54
CA GLY A 31 -12.85 -19.66 12.47
C GLY A 31 -11.67 -18.82 12.94
N HIS A 32 -11.17 -19.01 14.16
CA HIS A 32 -10.05 -18.26 14.75
C HIS A 32 -10.12 -16.74 14.54
N LYS A 33 -11.34 -16.16 14.57
CA LYS A 33 -11.56 -14.73 14.35
C LYS A 33 -10.80 -13.88 15.38
N GLY A 34 -10.14 -12.84 14.91
CA GLY A 34 -9.31 -11.96 15.73
C GLY A 34 -7.88 -12.42 15.91
N SER A 35 -7.48 -13.60 15.38
CA SER A 35 -6.11 -14.06 15.42
C SER A 35 -5.21 -13.27 14.45
N ALA A 36 -4.01 -12.90 14.90
CA ALA A 36 -3.03 -12.26 14.05
C ALA A 36 -2.59 -13.14 12.86
N ARG A 37 -2.74 -14.47 12.97
CA ARG A 37 -2.40 -15.42 11.89
C ARG A 37 -3.38 -15.38 10.73
N ASN A 38 -4.60 -14.91 10.95
CA ASN A 38 -5.67 -14.86 9.95
C ASN A 38 -5.87 -13.45 9.38
N ILE A 39 -4.89 -12.57 9.52
CA ILE A 39 -4.91 -11.26 8.87
C ILE A 39 -4.66 -11.48 7.38
N THR A 40 -5.53 -10.94 6.53
CA THR A 40 -5.36 -10.98 5.08
C THR A 40 -4.09 -10.24 4.68
N LEU A 41 -3.19 -10.92 3.98
CA LEU A 41 -1.93 -10.36 3.51
C LEU A 41 -2.10 -9.86 2.08
N GLY A 42 -1.52 -8.70 1.77
CA GLY A 42 -1.43 -8.18 0.42
C GLY A 42 -0.42 -8.94 -0.44
N LEU A 43 -0.45 -8.68 -1.72
CA LEU A 43 0.40 -9.30 -2.72
C LEU A 43 1.90 -9.17 -2.39
N ASP A 44 2.30 -8.01 -1.89
CA ASP A 44 3.68 -7.69 -1.47
C ASP A 44 4.18 -8.50 -0.28
N LEU A 45 3.28 -9.17 0.46
CA LEU A 45 3.59 -10.03 1.61
C LEU A 45 3.34 -11.52 1.36
N ASN A 46 2.34 -11.86 0.56
CA ASN A 46 1.97 -13.25 0.29
C ASN A 46 2.55 -13.78 -1.03
N GLY A 47 3.09 -12.87 -1.85
CA GLY A 47 3.45 -13.17 -3.23
C GLY A 47 2.21 -13.31 -4.12
N GLY A 48 2.42 -13.51 -5.41
CA GLY A 48 1.35 -13.73 -6.38
C GLY A 48 1.35 -12.73 -7.53
N VAL A 49 0.19 -12.51 -8.14
CA VAL A 49 0.00 -11.70 -9.34
C VAL A 49 -1.00 -10.59 -9.10
N SER A 50 -0.70 -9.40 -9.61
CA SER A 50 -1.66 -8.30 -9.78
C SER A 50 -1.63 -7.81 -11.21
N VAL A 51 -2.80 -7.58 -11.80
CA VAL A 51 -2.92 -6.97 -13.12
C VAL A 51 -4.03 -5.94 -13.15
N THR A 52 -3.76 -4.81 -13.77
CA THR A 52 -4.74 -3.75 -13.99
C THR A 52 -4.98 -3.60 -15.49
N TYR A 53 -6.23 -3.77 -15.88
CA TYR A 53 -6.71 -3.53 -17.23
C TYR A 53 -7.45 -2.21 -17.31
N GLN A 54 -7.28 -1.51 -18.41
CA GLN A 54 -8.04 -0.30 -18.75
C GLN A 54 -8.93 -0.59 -19.96
N ALA A 55 -10.20 -0.19 -19.84
CA ALA A 55 -11.13 -0.27 -20.97
C ALA A 55 -10.76 0.72 -22.06
N VAL A 56 -10.79 0.28 -23.32
CA VAL A 56 -10.50 1.11 -24.50
C VAL A 56 -11.75 1.88 -24.89
N GLY A 57 -11.62 3.20 -25.03
CA GLY A 57 -12.71 4.10 -25.42
C GLY A 57 -13.57 4.61 -24.26
N GLU A 58 -14.73 5.20 -24.59
CA GLU A 58 -15.72 5.66 -23.60
C GLU A 58 -16.58 4.46 -23.15
N VAL A 59 -16.59 4.20 -21.87
CA VAL A 59 -17.26 3.02 -21.29
C VAL A 59 -18.29 3.46 -20.25
N SER A 60 -19.48 2.86 -20.33
CA SER A 60 -20.52 3.12 -19.34
C SER A 60 -20.18 2.51 -17.97
N THR A 61 -20.78 3.05 -16.91
CA THR A 61 -20.62 2.47 -15.56
C THR A 61 -21.16 1.04 -15.50
N GLN A 62 -22.19 0.72 -16.31
CA GLN A 62 -22.76 -0.62 -16.37
C GLN A 62 -21.78 -1.61 -16.99
N ASP A 63 -21.20 -1.26 -18.16
CA ASP A 63 -20.21 -2.15 -18.83
C ASP A 63 -19.03 -2.46 -17.92
N MET A 64 -18.53 -1.46 -17.17
CA MET A 64 -17.47 -1.67 -16.20
C MET A 64 -17.89 -2.56 -15.02
N ASN A 65 -19.13 -2.48 -14.57
CA ASN A 65 -19.63 -3.39 -13.54
C ASN A 65 -19.74 -4.83 -14.09
N ASP A 66 -20.13 -4.98 -15.34
CA ASP A 66 -20.20 -6.28 -16.00
C ASP A 66 -18.79 -6.87 -16.25
N VAL A 67 -17.79 -6.02 -16.58
CA VAL A 67 -16.37 -6.42 -16.62
C VAL A 67 -15.93 -6.94 -15.26
N VAL A 68 -16.16 -6.17 -14.19
CA VAL A 68 -15.78 -6.59 -12.82
C VAL A 68 -16.45 -7.90 -12.45
N TYR A 69 -17.75 -8.04 -12.71
CA TYR A 69 -18.48 -9.28 -12.44
C TYR A 69 -17.88 -10.48 -13.19
N LYS A 70 -17.59 -10.33 -14.47
CA LYS A 70 -16.96 -11.38 -15.29
C LYS A 70 -15.56 -11.72 -14.82
N MET A 71 -14.75 -10.71 -14.45
CA MET A 71 -13.41 -10.94 -13.91
C MET A 71 -13.45 -11.63 -12.54
N VAL A 72 -14.42 -11.29 -11.66
CA VAL A 72 -14.63 -12.03 -10.41
C VAL A 72 -14.89 -13.50 -10.69
N LYS A 73 -15.73 -13.80 -11.69
CA LYS A 73 -16.00 -15.19 -12.09
C LYS A 73 -14.78 -15.90 -12.67
N ARG A 74 -13.92 -15.16 -13.38
CA ARG A 74 -12.68 -15.69 -13.97
C ARG A 74 -11.68 -16.16 -12.91
N VAL A 75 -11.63 -15.45 -11.80
CA VAL A 75 -10.67 -15.74 -10.72
C VAL A 75 -11.29 -16.49 -9.53
N GLU A 76 -12.54 -16.95 -9.65
CA GLU A 76 -13.28 -17.62 -8.55
C GLU A 76 -12.60 -18.91 -8.05
N GLU A 77 -11.79 -19.55 -8.88
CA GLU A 77 -11.02 -20.75 -8.54
C GLU A 77 -9.73 -20.47 -7.75
N TYR A 78 -9.24 -19.23 -7.78
CA TYR A 78 -8.04 -18.84 -7.04
C TYR A 78 -8.40 -18.36 -5.63
N ASP A 79 -7.88 -19.05 -4.61
CA ASP A 79 -8.17 -18.71 -3.21
C ASP A 79 -7.62 -17.34 -2.85
N GLY A 80 -8.46 -16.51 -2.25
CA GLY A 80 -8.09 -15.15 -1.85
C GLY A 80 -8.02 -14.12 -2.98
N ALA A 81 -8.38 -14.51 -4.23
CA ALA A 81 -8.41 -13.57 -5.35
C ALA A 81 -9.37 -12.41 -5.11
N GLN A 82 -8.98 -11.22 -5.52
CA GLN A 82 -9.75 -9.99 -5.41
C GLN A 82 -9.86 -9.29 -6.76
N VAL A 83 -11.04 -8.82 -7.09
CA VAL A 83 -11.29 -8.00 -8.28
C VAL A 83 -12.02 -6.74 -7.85
N TYR A 84 -11.50 -5.60 -8.23
CA TYR A 84 -12.13 -4.33 -7.89
C TYR A 84 -11.95 -3.28 -8.98
N LYS A 85 -12.92 -2.37 -9.03
CA LYS A 85 -12.89 -1.24 -9.95
C LYS A 85 -11.92 -0.18 -9.45
N GLU A 86 -11.06 0.31 -10.33
CA GLU A 86 -10.15 1.42 -10.08
C GLU A 86 -10.50 2.61 -10.97
N GLY A 87 -10.92 3.72 -10.36
CA GLY A 87 -11.42 4.88 -11.12
C GLY A 87 -12.71 4.59 -11.89
N SER A 88 -12.86 5.14 -13.09
CA SER A 88 -14.06 5.03 -13.91
C SER A 88 -14.02 3.89 -14.94
N ASN A 89 -12.84 3.54 -15.44
CA ASN A 89 -12.64 2.69 -16.61
C ASN A 89 -11.52 1.64 -16.43
N ARG A 90 -11.14 1.31 -15.20
CA ARG A 90 -10.13 0.27 -14.90
C ARG A 90 -10.67 -0.80 -13.98
N VAL A 91 -10.12 -2.00 -14.14
CA VAL A 91 -10.33 -3.13 -13.25
C VAL A 91 -8.97 -3.69 -12.83
N THR A 92 -8.79 -3.88 -11.54
CA THR A 92 -7.59 -4.50 -10.96
C THR A 92 -7.94 -5.86 -10.40
N ILE A 93 -7.12 -6.84 -10.71
CA ILE A 93 -7.21 -8.22 -10.29
C ILE A 93 -5.97 -8.53 -9.46
N GLU A 94 -6.15 -9.05 -8.26
CA GLU A 94 -5.09 -9.51 -7.38
C GLU A 94 -5.30 -10.98 -7.02
N ILE A 95 -4.30 -11.81 -7.27
CA ILE A 95 -4.32 -13.26 -6.96
C ILE A 95 -3.11 -13.55 -6.07
N PRO A 96 -3.31 -13.54 -4.73
CA PRO A 96 -2.22 -13.82 -3.79
C PRO A 96 -1.86 -15.31 -3.80
N GLY A 97 -0.57 -15.61 -3.59
CA GLY A 97 -0.07 -16.98 -3.46
C GLY A 97 -0.07 -17.80 -4.75
N ALA A 98 -0.10 -17.16 -5.91
CA ALA A 98 -0.04 -17.83 -7.20
C ALA A 98 1.36 -18.41 -7.47
N ASP A 99 1.44 -19.71 -7.73
CA ASP A 99 2.71 -20.41 -7.98
C ASP A 99 3.20 -20.22 -9.43
N ASP A 100 2.29 -20.13 -10.41
CA ASP A 100 2.59 -19.90 -11.83
C ASP A 100 1.97 -18.58 -12.30
N ALA A 101 2.66 -17.50 -11.96
CA ALA A 101 2.21 -16.16 -12.25
C ALA A 101 2.14 -15.83 -13.75
N GLN A 102 3.03 -16.43 -14.56
CA GLN A 102 3.10 -16.15 -16.00
C GLN A 102 1.90 -16.73 -16.73
N THR A 103 1.57 -17.99 -16.46
CA THR A 103 0.40 -18.64 -17.05
C THR A 103 -0.90 -17.91 -16.68
N ILE A 104 -1.02 -17.49 -15.41
CA ILE A 104 -2.20 -16.73 -14.94
C ILE A 104 -2.32 -15.38 -15.67
N LEU A 105 -1.23 -14.64 -15.84
CA LEU A 105 -1.25 -13.37 -16.59
C LEU A 105 -1.64 -13.59 -18.05
N GLU A 106 -1.13 -14.64 -18.68
CA GLU A 106 -1.50 -14.99 -20.04
C GLU A 106 -2.98 -15.38 -20.16
N GLU A 107 -3.52 -16.13 -19.21
CA GLU A 107 -4.94 -16.50 -19.16
C GLU A 107 -5.84 -15.28 -18.89
N LEU A 108 -5.47 -14.41 -17.98
CA LEU A 108 -6.23 -13.21 -17.66
C LEU A 108 -6.23 -12.18 -18.80
N GLY A 109 -5.10 -12.06 -19.52
CA GLY A 109 -4.90 -11.10 -20.59
C GLY A 109 -5.68 -11.44 -21.88
N LYS A 110 -6.10 -12.70 -22.04
CA LYS A 110 -6.85 -13.12 -23.21
C LYS A 110 -8.25 -12.49 -23.23
N PRO A 111 -8.66 -11.84 -24.32
CA PRO A 111 -9.96 -11.16 -24.41
C PRO A 111 -11.16 -12.11 -24.25
N GLY A 112 -10.93 -13.41 -24.37
CA GLY A 112 -11.95 -14.42 -24.11
C GLY A 112 -13.14 -14.34 -25.06
N ALA A 113 -12.90 -13.99 -26.31
CA ALA A 113 -13.96 -13.94 -27.31
C ALA A 113 -14.33 -15.38 -27.74
N LEU A 114 -15.45 -15.87 -27.21
CA LEU A 114 -16.00 -17.18 -27.52
C LEU A 114 -17.01 -17.09 -28.65
N TYR A 115 -16.81 -17.91 -29.67
CA TYR A 115 -17.72 -18.03 -30.81
C TYR A 115 -18.03 -19.51 -31.12
N PHE A 116 -19.31 -19.79 -31.29
CA PHE A 116 -19.74 -21.05 -31.90
C PHE A 116 -19.95 -20.79 -33.40
N ILE A 117 -19.12 -21.42 -34.23
CA ILE A 117 -19.06 -21.15 -35.67
C ILE A 117 -19.61 -22.35 -36.44
N ASN A 118 -20.53 -22.09 -37.34
CA ASN A 118 -20.98 -23.12 -38.28
C ASN A 118 -19.85 -23.59 -39.18
N GLN A 119 -19.80 -24.88 -39.50
CA GLN A 119 -18.79 -25.46 -40.40
C GLN A 119 -18.78 -24.76 -41.77
N TYR A 120 -19.94 -24.40 -42.28
CA TYR A 120 -20.10 -23.78 -43.58
C TYR A 120 -20.74 -22.40 -43.51
N ALA A 121 -20.41 -21.60 -44.50
CA ALA A 121 -20.96 -20.28 -44.70
C ALA A 121 -22.47 -20.31 -45.02
N SER A 122 -23.09 -19.17 -45.15
CA SER A 122 -24.51 -19.03 -45.50
C SER A 122 -24.89 -19.65 -46.85
N ASP A 123 -23.92 -19.85 -47.75
CA ASP A 123 -24.07 -20.50 -49.03
C ASP A 123 -24.12 -22.05 -48.94
N ASP A 124 -23.94 -22.64 -47.75
CA ASP A 124 -23.87 -24.07 -47.49
C ASP A 124 -22.77 -24.85 -48.28
N LYS A 125 -21.81 -24.15 -48.87
CA LYS A 125 -20.75 -24.70 -49.72
C LYS A 125 -19.37 -24.31 -49.30
N THR A 126 -19.18 -23.06 -48.92
CA THR A 126 -17.88 -22.53 -48.52
C THR A 126 -17.61 -22.87 -47.06
N ALA A 127 -16.56 -23.60 -46.76
CA ALA A 127 -16.21 -23.95 -45.38
C ALA A 127 -15.62 -22.75 -44.64
N ASN A 128 -16.16 -22.44 -43.46
CA ASN A 128 -15.61 -21.40 -42.57
C ASN A 128 -14.30 -21.84 -41.93
N TYR A 129 -14.13 -23.12 -41.67
CA TYR A 129 -12.90 -23.71 -41.13
C TYR A 129 -12.64 -25.10 -41.69
N THR A 130 -11.40 -25.53 -41.62
CA THR A 130 -10.95 -26.84 -42.09
C THR A 130 -10.07 -27.50 -41.05
N SER A 131 -10.32 -28.77 -40.77
CA SER A 131 -9.50 -29.60 -39.86
C SER A 131 -8.57 -30.51 -40.69
N GLN A 132 -7.29 -30.46 -40.39
CA GLN A 132 -6.24 -31.25 -41.06
C GLN A 132 -5.30 -31.85 -40.02
N TYR A 133 -4.80 -33.07 -40.31
CA TYR A 133 -3.75 -33.65 -39.50
C TYR A 133 -2.43 -32.91 -39.76
N ALA A 134 -1.85 -32.33 -38.73
CA ALA A 134 -0.55 -31.67 -38.77
C ALA A 134 0.31 -32.19 -37.61
N VAL A 135 1.63 -32.03 -37.76
CA VAL A 135 2.56 -32.36 -36.69
C VAL A 135 2.59 -31.17 -35.74
N ASP A 136 2.29 -31.38 -34.46
CA ASP A 136 2.35 -30.33 -33.42
C ASP A 136 3.80 -29.95 -33.10
N ALA A 137 3.97 -28.92 -32.26
CA ALA A 137 5.29 -28.44 -31.86
C ALA A 137 6.12 -29.50 -31.09
N SER A 138 5.48 -30.55 -30.58
CA SER A 138 6.10 -31.70 -29.89
C SER A 138 6.40 -32.88 -30.81
N GLY A 139 6.11 -32.77 -32.11
CA GLY A 139 6.35 -33.83 -33.10
C GLY A 139 5.24 -34.90 -33.21
N ASN A 140 4.09 -34.72 -32.57
CA ASN A 140 2.96 -35.64 -32.59
C ASN A 140 1.97 -35.26 -33.69
N LEU A 141 1.26 -36.25 -34.23
CA LEU A 141 0.20 -36.03 -35.22
C LEU A 141 -1.06 -35.59 -34.47
N ALA A 142 -1.42 -34.32 -34.57
CA ALA A 142 -2.61 -33.73 -33.98
C ALA A 142 -3.59 -33.24 -35.07
N LEU A 143 -4.88 -33.21 -34.77
CA LEU A 143 -5.90 -32.61 -35.62
C LEU A 143 -5.94 -31.12 -35.38
N VAL A 144 -5.37 -30.32 -36.29
CA VAL A 144 -5.33 -28.84 -36.21
C VAL A 144 -6.46 -28.30 -37.08
N THR A 145 -7.29 -27.45 -36.50
CA THR A 145 -8.38 -26.75 -37.19
C THR A 145 -8.00 -25.28 -37.37
N LYS A 146 -8.19 -24.74 -38.60
CA LYS A 146 -7.90 -23.36 -38.94
C LYS A 146 -9.08 -22.70 -39.62
N LEU A 147 -9.27 -21.40 -39.36
CA LEU A 147 -10.22 -20.59 -40.10
C LEU A 147 -9.78 -20.46 -41.56
N ASN A 148 -10.72 -20.54 -42.48
CA ASN A 148 -10.55 -20.31 -43.90
C ASN A 148 -10.86 -18.86 -44.31
N LYS A 149 -11.57 -18.13 -43.43
CA LYS A 149 -11.97 -16.72 -43.55
C LYS A 149 -11.57 -15.97 -42.26
N THR A 150 -11.48 -14.66 -42.34
CA THR A 150 -11.31 -13.87 -41.15
C THR A 150 -12.57 -13.88 -40.27
N LEU A 151 -12.42 -13.67 -38.98
CA LEU A 151 -13.54 -13.67 -38.04
C LEU A 151 -14.59 -12.60 -38.42
N ASP A 152 -14.14 -11.45 -38.96
CA ASP A 152 -15.03 -10.38 -39.40
C ASP A 152 -15.82 -10.73 -40.63
N GLU A 153 -15.25 -11.53 -41.55
CA GLU A 153 -15.95 -12.05 -42.69
C GLU A 153 -17.01 -13.08 -42.27
N ILE A 154 -16.72 -13.93 -41.27
CA ILE A 154 -17.63 -14.90 -40.68
C ILE A 154 -18.78 -14.23 -39.94
N LYS A 155 -18.49 -13.12 -39.20
CA LYS A 155 -19.50 -12.28 -38.57
C LYS A 155 -20.42 -11.61 -39.59
N ALA A 156 -19.85 -11.03 -40.63
CA ALA A 156 -20.61 -10.41 -41.71
C ALA A 156 -21.50 -11.40 -42.47
N ASP A 157 -21.09 -12.66 -42.62
CA ASP A 157 -21.83 -13.75 -43.22
C ASP A 157 -22.94 -14.31 -42.31
N GLY A 158 -23.00 -13.90 -41.03
CA GLY A 158 -24.03 -14.33 -40.07
C GLY A 158 -23.94 -15.81 -39.68
N THR A 159 -22.78 -16.43 -39.79
CA THR A 159 -22.58 -17.86 -39.51
C THR A 159 -21.93 -18.13 -38.12
N ILE A 160 -21.80 -17.12 -37.29
CA ILE A 160 -21.61 -17.22 -35.86
C ILE A 160 -22.97 -17.55 -35.22
N ILE A 161 -23.06 -18.70 -34.58
CA ILE A 161 -24.30 -19.22 -33.98
C ILE A 161 -24.56 -18.60 -32.63
N LEU A 162 -23.52 -18.69 -31.76
CA LEU A 162 -23.56 -18.19 -30.39
C LEU A 162 -22.30 -17.36 -30.11
N THR A 163 -22.46 -16.41 -29.25
CA THR A 163 -21.39 -15.68 -28.60
C THR A 163 -21.35 -16.03 -27.11
N GLY A 164 -20.36 -15.56 -26.39
CA GLY A 164 -20.30 -15.73 -24.93
C GLY A 164 -21.51 -15.16 -24.18
N GLU A 165 -22.21 -14.18 -24.73
CA GLU A 165 -23.42 -13.58 -24.14
C GLU A 165 -24.63 -14.54 -24.15
N ASP A 166 -24.65 -15.50 -25.09
CA ASP A 166 -25.71 -16.47 -25.20
C ASP A 166 -25.57 -17.63 -24.17
N ILE A 167 -24.48 -17.69 -23.40
CA ILE A 167 -24.19 -18.73 -22.40
C ILE A 167 -24.66 -18.27 -21.01
N LYS A 168 -25.45 -19.10 -20.35
CA LYS A 168 -25.93 -18.87 -18.98
C LYS A 168 -25.01 -19.47 -17.92
N ASP A 169 -24.50 -20.68 -18.15
CA ASP A 169 -23.60 -21.41 -17.25
C ASP A 169 -22.82 -22.49 -18.03
N ALA A 170 -21.64 -22.86 -17.51
CA ALA A 170 -20.85 -23.95 -18.02
C ALA A 170 -20.04 -24.60 -16.88
N GLN A 171 -19.97 -25.94 -16.87
CA GLN A 171 -19.31 -26.72 -15.83
C GLN A 171 -18.53 -27.89 -16.41
N GLY A 172 -17.28 -28.09 -15.96
CA GLY A 172 -16.52 -29.31 -16.25
C GLY A 172 -16.94 -30.42 -15.29
N VAL A 173 -17.57 -31.49 -15.85
CA VAL A 173 -18.14 -32.60 -15.07
C VAL A 173 -17.71 -33.94 -15.60
N TYR A 174 -17.78 -34.98 -14.78
CA TYR A 174 -17.70 -36.36 -15.28
C TYR A 174 -19.07 -36.84 -15.69
N GLN A 175 -19.21 -37.29 -16.93
CA GLN A 175 -20.41 -37.96 -17.45
C GLN A 175 -20.09 -39.41 -17.80
N GLN A 176 -21.05 -40.31 -17.60
CA GLN A 176 -20.93 -41.69 -18.08
C GLN A 176 -21.30 -41.78 -19.56
N ASN A 177 -20.38 -42.30 -20.37
CA ASN A 177 -20.69 -42.60 -21.78
C ASN A 177 -21.56 -43.85 -21.91
N SER A 178 -22.03 -44.14 -23.14
CA SER A 178 -22.87 -45.29 -23.46
C SER A 178 -22.22 -46.64 -23.09
N SER A 179 -20.93 -46.68 -22.87
CA SER A 179 -20.16 -47.87 -22.47
C SER A 179 -19.94 -47.96 -20.95
N GLY A 180 -20.50 -47.06 -20.15
CA GLY A 180 -20.38 -47.04 -18.68
C GLY A 180 -19.06 -46.44 -18.15
N SER A 181 -18.16 -45.97 -19.00
CA SER A 181 -16.91 -45.33 -18.62
C SER A 181 -17.14 -43.85 -18.26
N LYS A 182 -16.44 -43.33 -17.24
CA LYS A 182 -16.47 -41.91 -16.90
C LYS A 182 -15.60 -41.13 -17.90
N GLN A 183 -16.18 -40.13 -18.53
CA GLN A 183 -15.52 -39.18 -19.43
C GLN A 183 -15.65 -37.76 -18.89
N ALA A 184 -14.57 -37.00 -18.97
CA ALA A 184 -14.62 -35.58 -18.66
C ALA A 184 -15.29 -34.81 -19.81
N VAL A 185 -16.25 -33.96 -19.49
CA VAL A 185 -17.03 -33.19 -20.47
C VAL A 185 -17.34 -31.83 -19.96
N VAL A 186 -17.59 -30.87 -20.85
CA VAL A 186 -18.12 -29.56 -20.49
C VAL A 186 -19.63 -29.57 -20.73
N SER A 187 -20.40 -29.45 -19.68
CA SER A 187 -21.83 -29.18 -19.72
C SER A 187 -22.08 -27.70 -19.73
N PHE A 188 -22.90 -27.17 -20.64
CA PHE A 188 -23.25 -25.76 -20.70
C PHE A 188 -24.76 -25.56 -20.87
N ALA A 189 -25.26 -24.48 -20.32
CA ALA A 189 -26.65 -24.03 -20.43
C ALA A 189 -26.69 -22.65 -21.12
N LEU A 190 -27.66 -22.49 -22.03
CA LEU A 190 -27.85 -21.26 -22.81
C LEU A 190 -28.93 -20.36 -22.23
N THR A 191 -28.88 -19.07 -22.60
CA THR A 191 -30.00 -18.14 -22.41
C THR A 191 -31.21 -18.56 -23.29
N GLU A 192 -32.41 -18.03 -23.05
CA GLU A 192 -33.58 -18.32 -23.90
C GLU A 192 -33.33 -17.93 -25.36
N GLU A 193 -32.65 -16.81 -25.60
CA GLU A 193 -32.30 -16.33 -26.94
C GLU A 193 -31.22 -17.22 -27.58
N GLY A 194 -30.19 -17.58 -26.85
CA GLY A 194 -29.14 -18.51 -27.26
C GLY A 194 -29.69 -19.90 -27.58
N ALA A 195 -30.60 -20.42 -26.76
CA ALA A 195 -31.27 -21.71 -26.99
C ALA A 195 -32.07 -21.74 -28.30
N ALA A 196 -32.75 -20.64 -28.63
CA ALA A 196 -33.49 -20.53 -29.90
C ALA A 196 -32.56 -20.57 -31.12
N LYS A 197 -31.47 -19.77 -31.08
CA LYS A 197 -30.42 -19.71 -32.11
C LYS A 197 -29.74 -21.10 -32.27
N PHE A 198 -29.42 -21.75 -31.17
CA PHE A 198 -28.71 -23.02 -31.14
C PHE A 198 -29.55 -24.15 -31.62
N LYS A 199 -30.86 -24.18 -31.31
CA LYS A 199 -31.82 -25.13 -31.82
C LYS A 199 -31.89 -25.10 -33.36
N GLU A 200 -31.98 -23.92 -33.96
CA GLU A 200 -32.03 -23.76 -35.41
C GLU A 200 -30.73 -24.28 -36.05
N ALA A 201 -29.58 -23.83 -35.53
CA ALA A 201 -28.27 -24.22 -36.04
C ALA A 201 -27.99 -25.72 -35.90
N THR A 202 -28.29 -26.30 -34.72
CA THR A 202 -28.09 -27.75 -34.49
C THR A 202 -29.04 -28.60 -35.27
N THR A 203 -30.27 -28.17 -35.53
CA THR A 203 -31.21 -28.86 -36.41
C THR A 203 -30.67 -28.96 -37.85
N LYS A 204 -30.15 -27.86 -38.38
CA LYS A 204 -29.51 -27.77 -39.69
C LYS A 204 -28.24 -28.61 -39.72
N ALA A 205 -27.37 -28.48 -38.74
CA ALA A 205 -26.11 -29.23 -38.68
C ALA A 205 -26.30 -30.72 -38.54
N ALA A 206 -27.24 -31.19 -37.70
CA ALA A 206 -27.57 -32.60 -37.55
C ALA A 206 -28.07 -33.22 -38.86
N SER A 207 -28.94 -32.53 -39.60
CA SER A 207 -29.48 -33.04 -40.88
C SER A 207 -28.40 -33.22 -41.95
N LYS A 208 -27.35 -32.40 -41.91
CA LYS A 208 -26.24 -32.39 -42.86
C LYS A 208 -24.97 -33.05 -42.35
N LYS A 209 -24.98 -33.54 -41.11
CA LYS A 209 -23.82 -34.15 -40.41
C LYS A 209 -22.63 -33.20 -40.32
N TRP A 210 -22.91 -31.94 -40.09
CA TRP A 210 -21.90 -30.87 -39.89
C TRP A 210 -21.37 -30.83 -38.44
N SER A 211 -20.24 -30.21 -38.29
CA SER A 211 -19.70 -29.86 -36.98
C SER A 211 -19.99 -28.37 -36.65
N ILE A 212 -19.94 -28.06 -35.38
CA ILE A 212 -19.95 -26.66 -34.88
C ILE A 212 -18.64 -26.46 -34.17
N GLY A 213 -17.83 -25.54 -34.66
CA GLY A 213 -16.54 -25.22 -34.07
C GLY A 213 -16.69 -24.27 -32.85
N VAL A 214 -16.10 -24.66 -31.74
CA VAL A 214 -15.97 -23.78 -30.56
C VAL A 214 -14.64 -23.08 -30.69
N TYR A 215 -14.70 -21.79 -31.05
CA TYR A 215 -13.54 -20.93 -31.29
C TYR A 215 -13.38 -19.94 -30.14
N TYR A 216 -12.24 -19.97 -29.51
CA TYR A 216 -11.94 -19.16 -28.37
C TYR A 216 -10.55 -18.55 -28.53
N ASP A 217 -10.46 -17.24 -28.40
CA ASP A 217 -9.20 -16.47 -28.36
C ASP A 217 -8.19 -16.78 -29.47
N GLY A 218 -8.66 -16.88 -30.70
CA GLY A 218 -7.81 -17.12 -31.86
C GLY A 218 -7.63 -18.57 -32.26
N GLU A 219 -8.10 -19.55 -31.47
CA GLU A 219 -7.93 -20.97 -31.71
C GLU A 219 -9.23 -21.76 -31.56
N PHE A 220 -9.31 -22.92 -32.27
CA PHE A 220 -10.38 -23.85 -32.06
C PHE A 220 -10.06 -24.79 -30.89
N ILE A 221 -10.86 -24.70 -29.84
CA ILE A 221 -10.71 -25.56 -28.66
C ILE A 221 -11.37 -26.90 -28.89
N SER A 222 -12.52 -26.93 -29.61
CA SER A 222 -13.24 -28.15 -29.91
C SER A 222 -14.06 -27.99 -31.19
N VAL A 223 -14.22 -29.09 -31.94
CA VAL A 223 -14.99 -29.09 -33.17
C VAL A 223 -15.93 -30.32 -33.18
N PRO A 224 -16.92 -30.38 -32.25
CA PRO A 224 -17.82 -31.51 -32.12
C PRO A 224 -18.74 -31.62 -33.32
N LYS A 225 -18.99 -32.89 -33.75
CA LYS A 225 -20.05 -33.21 -34.71
C LYS A 225 -21.40 -33.12 -34.04
N VAL A 226 -22.36 -32.54 -34.73
CA VAL A 226 -23.73 -32.45 -34.23
C VAL A 226 -24.50 -33.73 -34.58
N ASN A 227 -24.80 -34.52 -33.58
CA ASN A 227 -25.48 -35.82 -33.75
C ASN A 227 -27.02 -35.69 -33.78
N SER A 228 -27.56 -34.73 -33.02
CA SER A 228 -28.99 -34.46 -32.92
C SER A 228 -29.26 -32.98 -32.68
N ALA A 229 -30.47 -32.52 -32.98
CA ALA A 229 -30.87 -31.15 -32.65
C ALA A 229 -30.94 -30.97 -31.12
N ILE A 230 -30.38 -29.89 -30.61
CA ILE A 230 -30.45 -29.52 -29.20
C ILE A 230 -31.58 -28.52 -29.03
N THR A 231 -32.62 -28.89 -28.28
CA THR A 231 -33.89 -28.15 -28.21
C THR A 231 -34.17 -27.57 -26.84
N ASP A 232 -33.46 -28.00 -25.81
CA ASP A 232 -33.64 -27.70 -24.41
C ASP A 232 -32.69 -26.59 -23.92
N GLY A 233 -31.77 -26.14 -24.77
CA GLY A 233 -30.78 -25.13 -24.42
C GLY A 233 -29.63 -25.65 -23.54
N GLU A 234 -29.54 -26.97 -23.34
CA GLU A 234 -28.42 -27.60 -22.65
C GLU A 234 -27.57 -28.40 -23.64
N GLY A 235 -26.25 -28.22 -23.58
CA GLY A 235 -25.31 -28.91 -24.45
C GLY A 235 -24.13 -29.50 -23.69
N VAL A 236 -23.49 -30.49 -24.34
CA VAL A 236 -22.27 -31.11 -23.79
C VAL A 236 -21.19 -31.10 -24.86
N ILE A 237 -19.99 -30.66 -24.48
CA ILE A 237 -18.78 -30.74 -25.31
C ILE A 237 -17.96 -31.91 -24.79
N GLU A 238 -17.77 -32.89 -25.66
CA GLU A 238 -17.01 -34.12 -25.40
C GLU A 238 -15.59 -33.98 -25.98
N GLY A 239 -14.70 -34.89 -25.59
CA GLY A 239 -13.35 -34.99 -26.19
C GLY A 239 -12.26 -34.34 -25.36
N MET A 240 -12.53 -34.02 -24.10
CA MET A 240 -11.53 -33.53 -23.15
C MET A 240 -10.60 -34.67 -22.71
N ALA A 241 -9.30 -34.38 -22.62
CA ALA A 241 -8.31 -35.36 -22.17
C ALA A 241 -8.51 -35.73 -20.69
N ASP A 242 -8.84 -34.73 -19.86
CA ASP A 242 -9.07 -34.91 -18.42
C ASP A 242 -10.11 -33.91 -17.88
N ILE A 243 -10.37 -33.98 -16.57
CA ILE A 243 -11.34 -33.11 -15.91
C ILE A 243 -10.80 -31.66 -15.73
N GLU A 244 -9.50 -31.51 -15.75
CA GLU A 244 -8.86 -30.19 -15.58
C GLU A 244 -9.03 -29.38 -16.88
N GLU A 245 -8.79 -30.01 -18.04
CA GLU A 245 -9.09 -29.43 -19.35
C GLU A 245 -10.59 -29.10 -19.49
N ALA A 246 -11.46 -29.97 -19.03
CA ALA A 246 -12.90 -29.71 -19.04
C ALA A 246 -13.30 -28.51 -18.14
N LYS A 247 -12.68 -28.37 -16.97
CA LYS A 247 -12.94 -27.24 -16.08
C LYS A 247 -12.41 -25.94 -16.66
N ASN A 248 -11.20 -25.94 -17.23
CA ASN A 248 -10.61 -24.78 -17.86
C ASN A 248 -11.44 -24.27 -19.03
N LEU A 249 -11.88 -25.19 -19.90
CA LEU A 249 -12.78 -24.85 -20.99
C LEU A 249 -14.16 -24.38 -20.51
N ALA A 250 -14.73 -25.01 -19.48
CA ALA A 250 -15.98 -24.55 -18.89
C ALA A 250 -15.88 -23.16 -18.30
N SER A 251 -14.76 -22.87 -17.65
CA SER A 251 -14.46 -21.53 -17.12
C SER A 251 -14.39 -20.49 -18.26
N ALA A 252 -13.64 -20.80 -19.31
CA ALA A 252 -13.53 -19.94 -20.49
C ALA A 252 -14.90 -19.68 -21.16
N ILE A 253 -15.73 -20.73 -21.30
CA ILE A 253 -17.09 -20.63 -21.86
C ILE A 253 -18.00 -19.75 -20.95
N ARG A 254 -18.00 -20.00 -19.64
CA ARG A 254 -18.83 -19.28 -18.66
C ARG A 254 -18.56 -17.78 -18.61
N ILE A 255 -17.30 -17.39 -18.83
CA ILE A 255 -16.86 -16.01 -18.77
C ILE A 255 -17.35 -15.22 -19.99
N GLY A 256 -17.40 -15.84 -21.14
CA GLY A 256 -17.81 -15.21 -22.40
C GLY A 256 -16.96 -14.00 -22.80
N ALA A 257 -17.34 -13.33 -23.86
CA ALA A 257 -16.68 -12.10 -24.30
C ALA A 257 -16.90 -10.96 -23.28
N LEU A 258 -15.87 -10.22 -23.00
CA LEU A 258 -15.98 -8.98 -22.23
C LEU A 258 -16.79 -7.96 -23.04
N PRO A 259 -17.61 -7.12 -22.39
CA PRO A 259 -18.45 -6.14 -23.10
C PRO A 259 -17.60 -4.99 -23.70
N VAL A 260 -16.34 -4.90 -23.30
CA VAL A 260 -15.38 -3.89 -23.75
C VAL A 260 -14.01 -4.50 -23.95
N GLU A 261 -13.25 -3.92 -24.87
CA GLU A 261 -11.84 -4.26 -25.05
C GLU A 261 -11.02 -3.74 -23.86
N LEU A 262 -10.14 -4.56 -23.32
CA LEU A 262 -9.27 -4.24 -22.20
C LEU A 262 -7.83 -4.25 -22.64
N GLU A 263 -7.09 -3.21 -22.23
CA GLU A 263 -5.64 -3.10 -22.42
C GLU A 263 -4.94 -3.22 -21.07
N GLU A 264 -3.89 -4.05 -20.99
CA GLU A 264 -3.05 -4.14 -19.80
C GLU A 264 -2.29 -2.82 -19.63
N VAL A 265 -2.49 -2.19 -18.48
CA VAL A 265 -1.80 -0.92 -18.15
C VAL A 265 -0.83 -1.05 -17.00
N SER A 266 -0.98 -2.10 -16.19
CA SER A 266 -0.03 -2.45 -15.12
C SER A 266 -0.13 -3.94 -14.81
N SER A 267 1.01 -4.58 -14.59
CA SER A 267 1.07 -5.92 -14.00
C SER A 267 2.26 -6.05 -13.07
N GLN A 268 2.09 -6.89 -12.05
CA GLN A 268 3.10 -7.15 -11.02
C GLN A 268 3.07 -8.63 -10.65
N VAL A 269 4.25 -9.24 -10.64
CA VAL A 269 4.50 -10.59 -10.13
C VAL A 269 5.46 -10.49 -8.96
N VAL A 270 5.08 -11.03 -7.82
CA VAL A 270 5.87 -10.99 -6.58
C VAL A 270 6.08 -12.41 -6.06
N GLY A 271 7.33 -12.76 -5.73
CA GLY A 271 7.65 -14.04 -5.09
C GLY A 271 7.27 -14.06 -3.60
N ALA A 272 6.75 -15.20 -3.13
CA ALA A 272 6.29 -15.37 -1.76
C ALA A 272 7.41 -15.29 -0.71
N THR A 273 8.62 -15.71 -1.06
CA THR A 273 9.77 -15.69 -0.12
C THR A 273 10.16 -14.29 0.30
N LEU A 274 10.10 -13.31 -0.59
CA LEU A 274 10.40 -11.90 -0.27
C LEU A 274 9.42 -11.34 0.76
N GLY A 275 8.14 -11.65 0.63
CA GLY A 275 7.11 -11.24 1.57
C GLY A 275 7.27 -11.87 2.95
N GLN A 276 7.56 -13.19 3.02
CA GLN A 276 7.80 -13.88 4.28
C GLN A 276 9.03 -13.34 5.03
N GLU A 277 10.11 -13.04 4.32
CA GLU A 277 11.29 -12.40 4.90
C GLU A 277 10.94 -11.01 5.45
N ALA A 278 10.17 -10.21 4.69
CA ALA A 278 9.72 -8.90 5.11
C ALA A 278 8.85 -8.95 6.37
N ILE A 279 7.92 -9.90 6.48
CA ILE A 279 7.12 -10.13 7.69
C ILE A 279 8.02 -10.51 8.88
N SER A 280 8.89 -11.51 8.71
CA SER A 280 9.76 -12.02 9.77
C SER A 280 10.67 -10.92 10.34
N THR A 281 11.33 -10.17 9.46
CA THR A 281 12.24 -9.09 9.85
C THR A 281 11.49 -7.92 10.48
N SER A 282 10.31 -7.57 9.96
CA SER A 282 9.47 -6.49 10.51
C SER A 282 8.91 -6.85 11.88
N VAL A 283 8.47 -8.07 12.09
CA VAL A 283 8.00 -8.54 13.40
C VAL A 283 9.15 -8.50 14.42
N LYS A 284 10.34 -8.96 14.05
CA LYS A 284 11.55 -8.85 14.90
C LYS A 284 11.86 -7.39 15.22
N ALA A 285 11.82 -6.50 14.22
CA ALA A 285 12.04 -5.07 14.40
C ALA A 285 10.97 -4.46 15.33
N GLY A 286 9.71 -4.81 15.13
CA GLY A 286 8.60 -4.37 15.99
C GLY A 286 8.80 -4.78 17.45
N ILE A 287 9.14 -6.03 17.70
CA ILE A 287 9.39 -6.55 19.06
C ILE A 287 10.58 -5.85 19.72
N ILE A 288 11.71 -5.72 19.03
CA ILE A 288 12.91 -5.06 19.57
C ILE A 288 12.62 -3.57 19.84
N GLY A 289 11.99 -2.87 18.88
CA GLY A 289 11.60 -1.48 19.07
C GLY A 289 10.63 -1.30 20.23
N PHE A 290 9.64 -2.20 20.37
CA PHE A 290 8.71 -2.21 21.49
C PHE A 290 9.41 -2.35 22.84
N ILE A 291 10.35 -3.30 22.96
CA ILE A 291 11.15 -3.51 24.19
C ILE A 291 11.97 -2.26 24.52
N LEU A 292 12.62 -1.65 23.53
CA LEU A 292 13.39 -0.42 23.73
C LEU A 292 12.52 0.75 24.22
N LEU A 293 11.33 0.91 23.60
CA LEU A 293 10.36 1.90 24.07
C LEU A 293 9.86 1.62 25.48
N PHE A 294 9.59 0.36 25.78
CA PHE A 294 9.13 -0.09 27.10
C PHE A 294 10.15 0.29 28.19
N ILE A 295 11.42 0.00 27.94
CA ILE A 295 12.52 0.35 28.83
C ILE A 295 12.64 1.87 28.97
N PHE A 296 12.64 2.60 27.82
CA PHE A 296 12.74 4.05 27.84
C PHE A 296 11.64 4.71 28.65
N MET A 297 10.38 4.31 28.47
CA MET A 297 9.23 4.86 29.18
C MET A 297 9.31 4.64 30.68
N ILE A 298 9.70 3.45 31.13
CA ILE A 298 9.88 3.18 32.57
C ILE A 298 11.06 3.95 33.14
N ALA A 299 12.19 3.97 32.45
CA ALA A 299 13.41 4.62 32.93
C ALA A 299 13.21 6.12 33.08
N TYR A 300 12.52 6.77 32.13
CA TYR A 300 12.37 8.20 32.12
C TYR A 300 11.14 8.68 32.92
N TYR A 301 9.96 8.05 32.74
CA TYR A 301 8.69 8.49 33.33
C TYR A 301 8.26 7.65 34.54
N LYS A 302 8.93 6.54 34.86
CA LYS A 302 8.65 5.63 36.00
C LYS A 302 7.20 5.10 35.96
N ILE A 303 6.37 5.35 37.01
CA ILE A 303 4.99 4.84 37.09
C ILE A 303 4.08 5.34 35.97
N PRO A 304 4.05 6.62 35.59
CA PRO A 304 3.36 7.07 34.38
C PRO A 304 3.85 6.37 33.10
N GLY A 305 5.17 6.08 32.99
CA GLY A 305 5.73 5.30 31.90
C GLY A 305 5.23 3.85 31.86
N LEU A 306 5.11 3.22 33.04
CA LEU A 306 4.50 1.87 33.14
C LEU A 306 3.05 1.87 32.68
N ALA A 307 2.25 2.87 33.06
CA ALA A 307 0.86 3.00 32.62
C ALA A 307 0.78 3.21 31.09
N ALA A 308 1.69 4.00 30.52
CA ALA A 308 1.81 4.19 29.08
C ALA A 308 2.15 2.89 28.34
N ASN A 309 2.99 2.03 28.92
CA ASN A 309 3.32 0.73 28.34
C ASN A 309 2.13 -0.22 28.29
N PHE A 310 1.25 -0.22 29.31
CA PHE A 310 -0.02 -0.95 29.23
C PHE A 310 -0.92 -0.41 28.12
N ALA A 311 -0.99 0.91 27.95
CA ALA A 311 -1.73 1.51 26.84
C ALA A 311 -1.15 1.11 25.48
N LEU A 312 0.17 0.96 25.37
CA LEU A 312 0.84 0.54 24.16
C LEU A 312 0.57 -0.94 23.83
N ILE A 313 0.52 -1.81 24.83
CA ILE A 313 0.07 -3.22 24.66
C ILE A 313 -1.37 -3.24 24.15
N ALA A 314 -2.28 -2.45 24.77
CA ALA A 314 -3.67 -2.35 24.34
C ALA A 314 -3.79 -1.81 22.89
N TYR A 315 -2.94 -0.86 22.52
CA TYR A 315 -2.84 -0.33 21.15
C TYR A 315 -2.47 -1.43 20.15
N THR A 316 -1.40 -2.16 20.43
CA THR A 316 -0.91 -3.21 19.51
C THR A 316 -1.93 -4.34 19.37
N ALA A 317 -2.50 -4.80 20.48
CA ALA A 317 -3.55 -5.83 20.46
C ALA A 317 -4.80 -5.33 19.72
N GLY A 318 -5.24 -4.11 20.00
CA GLY A 318 -6.40 -3.49 19.34
C GLY A 318 -6.20 -3.31 17.83
N MET A 319 -4.98 -2.95 17.39
CA MET A 319 -4.64 -2.83 15.96
C MET A 319 -4.80 -4.18 15.23
N LEU A 320 -4.19 -5.24 15.78
CA LEU A 320 -4.27 -6.58 15.18
C LEU A 320 -5.70 -7.11 15.14
N LEU A 321 -6.47 -6.87 16.21
CA LEU A 321 -7.89 -7.21 16.27
C LEU A 321 -8.71 -6.49 15.20
N ILE A 322 -8.54 -5.17 15.04
CA ILE A 322 -9.28 -4.37 14.07
C ILE A 322 -8.95 -4.83 12.64
N LEU A 323 -7.68 -5.06 12.31
CA LEU A 323 -7.27 -5.54 11.00
C LEU A 323 -7.95 -6.86 10.64
N ASN A 324 -7.99 -7.82 11.56
CA ASN A 324 -8.62 -9.11 11.31
C ASN A 324 -10.16 -9.02 11.27
N VAL A 325 -10.80 -8.35 12.23
CA VAL A 325 -12.28 -8.28 12.34
C VAL A 325 -12.89 -7.61 11.10
N PHE A 326 -12.23 -6.58 10.56
CA PHE A 326 -12.70 -5.85 9.39
C PHE A 326 -12.11 -6.38 8.07
N ASN A 327 -11.35 -7.48 8.10
CA ASN A 327 -10.71 -8.08 6.93
C ASN A 327 -9.87 -7.07 6.12
N PHE A 328 -9.15 -6.19 6.82
CA PHE A 328 -8.27 -5.25 6.16
C PHE A 328 -7.00 -5.93 5.68
N THR A 329 -6.68 -5.75 4.41
CA THR A 329 -5.46 -6.30 3.81
C THR A 329 -4.22 -5.58 4.34
N LEU A 330 -3.31 -6.35 4.91
CA LEU A 330 -2.02 -5.87 5.42
C LEU A 330 -0.98 -5.88 4.31
N THR A 331 -0.46 -4.71 3.97
CA THR A 331 0.59 -4.50 2.97
C THR A 331 1.95 -4.24 3.63
N LEU A 332 3.03 -4.31 2.86
CA LEU A 332 4.38 -4.02 3.37
C LEU A 332 4.50 -2.57 3.93
N PRO A 333 4.03 -1.52 3.24
CA PRO A 333 3.92 -0.19 3.84
C PRO A 333 2.96 -0.16 5.05
N GLY A 334 1.91 -0.99 5.05
CA GLY A 334 0.98 -1.13 6.18
C GLY A 334 1.67 -1.63 7.44
N ILE A 335 2.57 -2.60 7.35
CA ILE A 335 3.41 -3.04 8.48
C ILE A 335 4.28 -1.89 8.99
N ALA A 336 4.92 -1.17 8.08
CA ALA A 336 5.72 0.00 8.45
C ALA A 336 4.85 1.08 9.14
N GLY A 337 3.60 1.27 8.68
CA GLY A 337 2.59 2.13 9.31
C GLY A 337 2.23 1.71 10.73
N ILE A 338 2.07 0.41 11.00
CA ILE A 338 1.83 -0.12 12.34
C ILE A 338 3.02 0.17 13.26
N ILE A 339 4.24 -0.13 12.81
CA ILE A 339 5.47 0.06 13.61
C ILE A 339 5.69 1.57 13.89
N LEU A 340 5.50 2.41 12.90
CA LEU A 340 5.51 3.86 13.06
C LEU A 340 4.41 4.31 14.04
N GLY A 341 3.21 3.75 13.91
CA GLY A 341 2.06 3.99 14.77
C GLY A 341 2.32 3.65 16.24
N ILE A 342 3.10 2.59 16.52
CA ILE A 342 3.57 2.26 17.88
C ILE A 342 4.41 3.42 18.44
N GLY A 343 5.34 3.97 17.64
CA GLY A 343 6.14 5.15 18.02
C GLY A 343 5.28 6.38 18.33
N MET A 344 4.29 6.65 17.46
CA MET A 344 3.36 7.78 17.63
C MET A 344 2.35 7.57 18.77
N ALA A 345 1.97 6.33 19.08
CA ALA A 345 1.07 6.04 20.21
C ALA A 345 1.69 6.39 21.58
N VAL A 346 3.01 6.38 21.65
CA VAL A 346 3.74 6.83 22.86
C VAL A 346 3.71 8.35 23.01
N ASP A 347 3.63 9.11 21.91
CA ASP A 347 3.72 10.58 21.91
C ASP A 347 2.64 11.23 22.79
N ALA A 348 1.38 10.79 22.67
CA ALA A 348 0.30 11.29 23.52
C ALA A 348 0.58 11.05 25.02
N ASN A 349 1.15 9.89 25.35
CA ASN A 349 1.53 9.57 26.73
C ASN A 349 2.72 10.40 27.22
N VAL A 350 3.70 10.71 26.35
CA VAL A 350 4.80 11.62 26.64
C VAL A 350 4.27 13.02 26.99
N ILE A 351 3.28 13.53 26.22
CA ILE A 351 2.65 14.83 26.48
C ILE A 351 1.93 14.82 27.83
N ILE A 352 1.15 13.79 28.14
CA ILE A 352 0.44 13.66 29.42
C ILE A 352 1.44 13.61 30.58
N ASN A 353 2.44 12.74 30.47
CA ASN A 353 3.42 12.51 31.53
C ASN A 353 4.27 13.78 31.80
N ALA A 354 4.64 14.53 30.75
CA ALA A 354 5.32 15.81 30.91
C ALA A 354 4.44 16.82 31.66
N ARG A 355 3.13 16.91 31.37
CA ARG A 355 2.20 17.78 32.08
C ARG A 355 2.00 17.36 33.53
N ILE A 356 1.93 16.05 33.82
CA ILE A 356 1.88 15.54 35.21
C ILE A 356 3.15 15.95 35.97
N SER A 357 4.33 15.78 35.37
CA SER A 357 5.61 16.18 35.96
C SER A 357 5.70 17.70 36.23
N GLU A 358 5.19 18.54 35.30
CA GLU A 358 5.11 20.00 35.49
C GLU A 358 4.24 20.39 36.70
N GLU A 359 3.06 19.75 36.87
CA GLU A 359 2.15 20.01 37.98
C GLU A 359 2.75 19.55 39.33
N LEU A 360 3.43 18.41 39.35
CA LEU A 360 4.13 17.91 40.53
C LEU A 360 5.30 18.84 40.93
N ALA A 361 6.05 19.34 39.96
CA ALA A 361 7.14 20.29 40.19
C ALA A 361 6.63 21.61 40.82
N ARG A 362 5.36 21.96 40.62
CA ARG A 362 4.67 23.10 41.26
C ARG A 362 4.13 22.79 42.66
N GLY A 363 4.36 21.59 43.18
CA GLY A 363 3.89 21.16 44.52
C GLY A 363 2.44 20.73 44.57
N VAL A 364 1.82 20.42 43.42
CA VAL A 364 0.44 19.87 43.36
C VAL A 364 0.45 18.41 43.76
N SER A 365 -0.52 17.95 44.55
CA SER A 365 -0.63 16.55 44.96
C SER A 365 -0.73 15.61 43.76
N VAL A 366 -0.20 14.37 43.85
CA VAL A 366 -0.16 13.40 42.76
C VAL A 366 -1.52 13.16 42.11
N ARG A 367 -2.58 12.99 42.91
CA ARG A 367 -3.94 12.80 42.39
C ARG A 367 -4.43 13.98 41.55
N SER A 368 -4.20 15.19 42.04
CA SER A 368 -4.60 16.42 41.35
C SER A 368 -3.73 16.66 40.12
N ALA A 369 -2.43 16.36 40.21
CA ALA A 369 -1.49 16.45 39.08
C ALA A 369 -1.87 15.49 37.93
N ILE A 370 -2.30 14.26 38.24
CA ILE A 370 -2.83 13.32 37.23
C ILE A 370 -4.05 13.93 36.55
N ALA A 371 -5.07 14.35 37.31
CA ALA A 371 -6.31 14.90 36.75
C ALA A 371 -6.05 16.13 35.87
N THR A 372 -5.21 17.05 36.36
CA THR A 372 -4.86 18.29 35.66
C THR A 372 -3.99 18.02 34.43
N GLY A 373 -3.03 17.09 34.53
CA GLY A 373 -2.17 16.68 33.43
C GLY A 373 -2.95 16.16 32.24
N PHE A 374 -3.88 15.23 32.46
CA PHE A 374 -4.76 14.72 31.39
C PHE A 374 -5.64 15.83 30.79
N LYS A 375 -6.21 16.70 31.62
CA LYS A 375 -7.05 17.81 31.14
C LYS A 375 -6.27 18.83 30.30
N LYS A 376 -5.06 19.20 30.73
CA LYS A 376 -4.21 20.16 30.00
C LYS A 376 -3.60 19.56 28.74
N ALA A 377 -3.32 18.26 28.72
CA ALA A 377 -2.75 17.57 27.55
C ALA A 377 -3.79 17.36 26.44
N LEU A 378 -5.08 17.23 26.78
CA LEU A 378 -6.15 16.81 25.86
C LEU A 378 -6.18 17.63 24.57
N SER A 379 -6.11 18.97 24.68
CA SER A 379 -6.15 19.86 23.51
C SER A 379 -4.99 19.59 22.54
N ALA A 380 -3.77 19.53 23.06
CA ALA A 380 -2.59 19.31 22.23
C ALA A 380 -2.58 17.92 21.59
N ILE A 381 -3.08 16.89 22.30
CA ILE A 381 -3.20 15.53 21.76
C ILE A 381 -4.22 15.47 20.61
N ILE A 382 -5.41 16.07 20.80
CA ILE A 382 -6.42 16.10 19.74
C ILE A 382 -5.89 16.86 18.53
N ASP A 383 -5.34 18.05 18.73
CA ASP A 383 -4.88 18.90 17.63
C ASP A 383 -3.76 18.23 16.82
N GLY A 384 -2.79 17.60 17.47
CA GLY A 384 -1.70 16.90 16.79
C GLY A 384 -2.18 15.66 16.02
N ASN A 385 -3.08 14.89 16.62
CA ASN A 385 -3.60 13.68 15.98
C ASN A 385 -4.57 13.99 14.82
N VAL A 386 -5.39 15.04 14.92
CA VAL A 386 -6.27 15.48 13.83
C VAL A 386 -5.47 15.89 12.59
N THR A 387 -4.34 16.57 12.74
CA THR A 387 -3.49 16.92 11.58
C THR A 387 -2.90 15.71 10.87
N THR A 388 -2.46 14.72 11.64
CA THR A 388 -1.95 13.46 11.05
C THR A 388 -3.08 12.62 10.46
N LEU A 389 -4.27 12.65 11.07
CA LEU A 389 -5.46 11.98 10.53
C LEU A 389 -5.91 12.59 9.20
N ILE A 390 -5.84 13.93 9.03
CA ILE A 390 -6.09 14.60 7.75
C ILE A 390 -5.14 14.07 6.68
N ALA A 391 -3.84 13.95 6.98
CA ALA A 391 -2.87 13.37 6.05
C ALA A 391 -3.21 11.93 5.68
N ALA A 392 -3.58 11.08 6.65
CA ALA A 392 -3.98 9.70 6.41
C ALA A 392 -5.26 9.60 5.56
N ILE A 393 -6.27 10.45 5.80
CA ILE A 393 -7.50 10.47 5.02
C ILE A 393 -7.22 10.88 3.57
N VAL A 394 -6.45 11.95 3.35
CA VAL A 394 -6.08 12.40 2.00
C VAL A 394 -5.33 11.31 1.25
N LEU A 395 -4.39 10.65 1.93
CA LEU A 395 -3.63 9.54 1.36
C LEU A 395 -4.52 8.33 1.04
N GLY A 396 -5.51 8.03 1.89
CA GLY A 396 -6.47 6.94 1.67
C GLY A 396 -7.42 7.19 0.49
N ILE A 397 -7.75 8.45 0.22
CA ILE A 397 -8.64 8.84 -0.90
C ILE A 397 -7.88 8.92 -2.22
N ILE A 398 -6.70 9.56 -2.24
CA ILE A 398 -5.95 9.86 -3.47
C ILE A 398 -4.92 8.76 -3.76
N GLY A 399 -4.38 8.08 -2.75
CA GLY A 399 -3.38 7.03 -2.91
C GLY A 399 -3.93 5.80 -3.63
N SER A 400 -3.04 5.03 -4.25
CA SER A 400 -3.35 3.78 -4.95
C SER A 400 -2.60 2.60 -4.32
N GLY A 401 -3.07 1.37 -4.58
CA GLY A 401 -2.41 0.12 -4.21
C GLY A 401 -1.92 0.05 -2.75
N PRO A 402 -0.68 -0.37 -2.50
CA PRO A 402 -0.12 -0.58 -1.17
C PRO A 402 -0.15 0.65 -0.25
N VAL A 403 -0.17 1.88 -0.83
CA VAL A 403 -0.21 3.13 -0.07
C VAL A 403 -1.56 3.33 0.64
N LYS A 404 -2.66 2.82 0.09
CA LYS A 404 -3.96 2.80 0.79
C LYS A 404 -3.90 1.96 2.06
N GLY A 405 -3.23 0.80 2.01
CA GLY A 405 -2.99 -0.03 3.19
C GLY A 405 -2.24 0.71 4.30
N PHE A 406 -1.19 1.46 3.92
CA PHE A 406 -0.48 2.35 4.86
C PHE A 406 -1.39 3.43 5.45
N ALA A 407 -2.15 4.13 4.62
CA ALA A 407 -3.04 5.20 5.07
C ALA A 407 -4.10 4.69 6.06
N LEU A 408 -4.64 3.51 5.80
CA LEU A 408 -5.63 2.84 6.63
C LEU A 408 -5.03 2.45 7.99
N THR A 409 -3.87 1.77 7.99
CA THR A 409 -3.20 1.38 9.24
C THR A 409 -2.77 2.59 10.05
N LEU A 410 -2.30 3.65 9.40
CA LEU A 410 -1.95 4.92 10.04
C LEU A 410 -3.21 5.59 10.66
N GLY A 411 -4.29 5.71 9.92
CA GLY A 411 -5.54 6.33 10.37
C GLY A 411 -6.17 5.61 11.56
N ILE A 412 -6.30 4.27 11.48
CA ILE A 412 -6.76 3.43 12.57
C ILE A 412 -5.83 3.55 13.78
N GLY A 413 -4.51 3.52 13.53
CA GLY A 413 -3.51 3.66 14.56
C GLY A 413 -3.63 4.97 15.34
N ILE A 414 -3.86 6.09 14.67
CA ILE A 414 -4.07 7.39 15.30
C ILE A 414 -5.33 7.37 16.18
N ALA A 415 -6.45 6.89 15.66
CA ALA A 415 -7.69 6.82 16.44
C ALA A 415 -7.53 5.92 17.67
N LEU A 416 -6.90 4.77 17.51
CA LEU A 416 -6.66 3.81 18.59
C LEU A 416 -5.64 4.35 19.61
N SER A 417 -4.59 5.05 19.18
CA SER A 417 -3.61 5.67 20.06
C SER A 417 -4.25 6.74 20.97
N MET A 418 -5.15 7.55 20.42
CA MET A 418 -5.92 8.52 21.21
C MET A 418 -6.78 7.82 22.27
N PHE A 419 -7.48 6.76 21.90
CA PHE A 419 -8.29 5.99 22.84
C PHE A 419 -7.42 5.36 23.94
N THR A 420 -6.34 4.67 23.57
CA THR A 420 -5.51 3.97 24.56
C THR A 420 -4.75 4.92 25.48
N SER A 421 -4.27 6.05 24.98
CA SER A 421 -3.58 7.05 25.80
C SER A 421 -4.53 7.83 26.73
N LEU A 422 -5.72 8.21 26.26
CA LEU A 422 -6.63 9.04 27.06
C LEU A 422 -7.49 8.21 28.03
N VAL A 423 -7.83 6.98 27.67
CA VAL A 423 -8.71 6.11 28.47
C VAL A 423 -7.90 5.04 29.19
N VAL A 424 -7.19 4.16 28.47
CA VAL A 424 -6.50 3.02 29.09
C VAL A 424 -5.37 3.47 30.00
N ALA A 425 -4.45 4.35 29.51
CA ALA A 425 -3.36 4.84 30.33
C ALA A 425 -3.85 5.57 31.60
N ARG A 426 -4.93 6.36 31.47
CA ARG A 426 -5.55 7.04 32.61
C ARG A 426 -6.08 6.06 33.64
N TRP A 427 -6.80 5.03 33.22
CA TRP A 427 -7.34 4.01 34.11
C TRP A 427 -6.25 3.24 34.81
N VAL A 428 -5.23 2.79 34.08
CA VAL A 428 -4.08 2.07 34.64
C VAL A 428 -3.32 2.96 35.64
N LEU A 429 -3.07 4.21 35.30
CA LEU A 429 -2.35 5.13 36.18
C LEU A 429 -3.12 5.41 37.47
N LEU A 430 -4.44 5.61 37.42
CA LEU A 430 -5.30 5.76 38.59
C LEU A 430 -5.35 4.48 39.43
N LEU A 431 -5.37 3.31 38.79
CA LEU A 431 -5.31 2.02 39.50
C LEU A 431 -3.97 1.88 40.25
N LEU A 432 -2.83 2.13 39.59
CA LEU A 432 -1.49 2.10 40.21
C LEU A 432 -1.39 3.09 41.38
N TYR A 433 -1.95 4.31 41.23
CA TYR A 433 -2.04 5.27 42.33
C TYR A 433 -2.81 4.71 43.52
N HIS A 434 -3.94 4.05 43.30
CA HIS A 434 -4.74 3.44 44.38
C HIS A 434 -4.09 2.20 44.98
N LEU A 435 -3.23 1.50 44.24
CA LEU A 435 -2.47 0.32 44.74
C LEU A 435 -1.27 0.74 45.63
N GLY A 436 -0.98 2.02 45.78
CA GLY A 436 0.06 2.53 46.67
C GLY A 436 1.21 3.25 45.98
N CYS A 437 1.19 3.37 44.65
CA CYS A 437 2.16 4.15 43.88
C CYS A 437 1.84 5.65 43.93
N ASN A 438 1.74 6.22 45.14
CA ASN A 438 1.28 7.60 45.36
C ASN A 438 2.39 8.59 45.74
N LYS A 439 3.64 8.14 45.84
CA LYS A 439 4.78 8.99 46.19
C LYS A 439 5.27 9.79 44.97
N GLU A 440 5.50 11.09 45.13
CA GLU A 440 5.97 12.02 44.07
C GLU A 440 7.25 11.50 43.36
N LYS A 441 8.21 10.95 44.14
CA LYS A 441 9.47 10.39 43.58
C LYS A 441 9.27 9.27 42.51
N MET A 442 8.08 8.65 42.48
CA MET A 442 7.72 7.61 41.54
C MET A 442 7.21 8.15 40.19
N TYR A 443 7.10 9.48 40.02
CA TYR A 443 6.48 10.13 38.85
C TYR A 443 7.48 10.87 37.93
N GLY A 444 8.79 10.69 38.10
CA GLY A 444 9.78 11.26 37.18
C GLY A 444 9.75 12.78 37.11
N ILE A 445 9.83 13.45 38.27
CA ILE A 445 9.81 14.93 38.32
C ILE A 445 11.08 15.49 37.72
N HIS A 446 10.94 16.37 36.75
CA HIS A 446 12.05 17.07 36.10
C HIS A 446 12.04 18.52 36.51
N LYS A 447 13.22 19.04 36.91
CA LYS A 447 13.40 20.47 37.25
C LYS A 447 13.24 21.34 36.00
N GLU A 448 12.65 22.51 36.17
CA GLU A 448 12.59 23.53 35.11
C GLU A 448 14.02 23.93 34.68
N ARG A 449 14.24 23.99 33.36
CA ARG A 449 15.52 24.40 32.79
C ARG A 449 15.57 25.92 32.68
N ALA A 450 16.76 26.51 32.83
CA ALA A 450 16.98 27.91 32.52
C ALA A 450 16.61 28.20 31.06
N SER A 451 15.97 29.37 30.82
CA SER A 451 15.50 29.74 29.47
C SER A 451 16.69 29.88 28.51
N VAL A 452 16.63 29.14 27.40
CA VAL A 452 17.64 29.20 26.32
C VAL A 452 17.20 30.21 25.27
N ASN A 453 18.14 31.02 24.79
CA ASN A 453 17.85 32.12 23.85
C ASN A 453 17.87 31.64 22.39
N PHE A 454 16.77 31.01 21.92
CA PHE A 454 16.58 30.55 20.54
C PHE A 454 16.34 31.69 19.55
N VAL A 455 15.55 32.69 19.95
CA VAL A 455 15.19 33.84 19.11
C VAL A 455 16.41 34.65 18.67
N SER A 456 17.40 34.83 19.53
CA SER A 456 18.65 35.52 19.17
C SER A 456 19.47 34.76 18.14
N LYS A 457 19.52 33.43 18.26
CA LYS A 457 20.31 32.55 17.37
C LYS A 457 19.60 32.20 16.05
N ARG A 458 18.40 32.76 15.76
CA ARG A 458 17.58 32.44 14.60
C ARG A 458 18.30 32.52 13.24
N LYS A 459 19.23 33.52 13.10
CA LYS A 459 20.00 33.65 11.85
C LYS A 459 20.89 32.44 11.59
N ILE A 460 21.51 31.88 12.63
CA ILE A 460 22.36 30.68 12.53
C ILE A 460 21.50 29.47 12.07
N PHE A 461 20.37 29.26 12.73
CA PHE A 461 19.49 28.15 12.38
C PHE A 461 18.97 28.26 10.95
N ILE A 462 18.49 29.43 10.53
CA ILE A 462 18.02 29.66 9.15
C ILE A 462 19.15 29.46 8.14
N SER A 463 20.39 29.91 8.45
CA SER A 463 21.56 29.75 7.58
C SER A 463 21.95 28.27 7.43
N ILE A 464 21.91 27.47 8.50
CA ILE A 464 22.17 26.04 8.43
C ILE A 464 21.14 25.37 7.51
N SER A 465 19.85 25.64 7.68
CA SER A 465 18.79 25.12 6.83
C SER A 465 18.97 25.52 5.38
N ALA A 466 19.26 26.79 5.12
CA ALA A 466 19.51 27.28 3.76
C ALA A 466 20.70 26.58 3.10
N LEU A 467 21.77 26.32 3.87
CA LEU A 467 22.94 25.61 3.37
C LEU A 467 22.59 24.16 2.97
N VAL A 468 21.85 23.43 3.81
CA VAL A 468 21.43 22.05 3.52
C VAL A 468 20.55 22.01 2.26
N ILE A 469 19.57 22.92 2.15
CA ILE A 469 18.71 22.98 0.96
C ILE A 469 19.52 23.37 -0.29
N ALA A 470 20.44 24.33 -0.19
CA ALA A 470 21.31 24.73 -1.28
C ALA A 470 22.21 23.56 -1.75
N THR A 471 22.69 22.71 -0.81
CA THR A 471 23.42 21.49 -1.14
C THR A 471 22.53 20.53 -1.95
N GLY A 472 21.27 20.37 -1.59
CA GLY A 472 20.30 19.55 -2.35
C GLY A 472 20.12 20.09 -3.78
N VAL A 473 19.95 21.40 -3.94
CA VAL A 473 19.83 22.03 -5.28
C VAL A 473 21.12 21.82 -6.11
N ALA A 474 22.29 21.94 -5.49
CA ALA A 474 23.57 21.71 -6.16
C ALA A 474 23.69 20.25 -6.64
N PHE A 475 23.34 19.26 -5.80
CA PHE A 475 23.34 17.86 -6.20
C PHE A 475 22.30 17.57 -7.29
N ALA A 476 21.11 18.18 -7.22
CA ALA A 476 20.08 18.05 -8.25
C ALA A 476 20.58 18.52 -9.62
N THR A 477 21.30 19.66 -9.66
CA THR A 477 21.88 20.20 -10.89
C THR A 477 23.03 19.33 -11.40
N ILE A 478 23.91 18.84 -10.51
CA ILE A 478 25.01 17.94 -10.88
C ILE A 478 24.48 16.65 -11.48
N ASN A 479 23.49 16.02 -10.84
CA ASN A 479 22.88 14.78 -11.35
C ASN A 479 22.17 15.02 -12.69
N GLY A 480 21.49 16.18 -12.85
CA GLY A 480 20.88 16.56 -14.12
C GLY A 480 21.88 16.71 -15.27
N VAL A 481 23.03 17.34 -15.01
CA VAL A 481 24.11 17.53 -16.01
C VAL A 481 24.78 16.19 -16.38
N LYS A 482 24.91 15.27 -15.41
CA LYS A 482 25.45 13.92 -15.67
C LYS A 482 24.49 13.03 -16.48
N GLY A 483 23.25 13.42 -16.69
CA GLY A 483 22.24 12.62 -17.39
C GLY A 483 21.49 11.65 -16.50
N ASP A 484 21.80 11.58 -15.20
CA ASP A 484 21.17 10.67 -14.22
C ASP A 484 19.80 11.16 -13.73
N GLY A 485 19.35 12.35 -14.17
CA GLY A 485 18.16 13.03 -13.70
C GLY A 485 18.32 13.58 -12.26
N SER A 486 17.64 14.66 -11.94
CA SER A 486 17.69 15.26 -10.58
C SER A 486 17.17 14.30 -9.51
N PHE A 487 16.16 13.50 -9.82
CA PHE A 487 15.60 12.45 -8.98
C PHE A 487 15.84 11.07 -9.61
N ASN A 488 15.94 10.07 -8.75
CA ASN A 488 15.87 8.67 -9.17
C ASN A 488 14.40 8.23 -9.06
N PHE A 489 13.64 8.37 -10.16
CA PHE A 489 12.24 7.94 -10.16
C PHE A 489 12.14 6.42 -10.18
N ASP A 490 11.23 5.89 -9.36
CA ASP A 490 10.87 4.48 -9.40
C ASP A 490 9.99 4.17 -10.61
N LEU A 491 9.76 2.88 -10.87
CA LEU A 491 8.91 2.40 -11.97
C LEU A 491 7.52 3.03 -11.95
N GLU A 492 6.94 3.13 -10.78
CA GLU A 492 5.62 3.78 -10.57
C GLU A 492 5.54 5.20 -11.12
N PHE A 493 6.65 5.94 -11.11
CA PHE A 493 6.70 7.33 -11.61
C PHE A 493 7.40 7.48 -12.96
N SER A 494 8.21 6.51 -13.38
CA SER A 494 8.90 6.53 -14.67
C SER A 494 8.12 5.78 -15.76
N GLY A 495 7.37 4.77 -15.38
CA GLY A 495 6.81 3.77 -16.28
C GLY A 495 7.87 2.84 -16.84
N GLY A 496 7.43 1.75 -17.43
CA GLY A 496 8.30 0.74 -18.04
C GLY A 496 8.12 -0.65 -17.45
N THR A 497 9.18 -1.44 -17.48
CA THR A 497 9.24 -2.79 -16.89
C THR A 497 10.44 -2.89 -15.95
N SER A 498 10.22 -3.43 -14.76
CA SER A 498 11.25 -3.80 -13.79
C SER A 498 11.24 -5.31 -13.61
N THR A 499 12.34 -5.97 -13.92
CA THR A 499 12.49 -7.42 -13.78
C THR A 499 13.58 -7.70 -12.74
N THR A 500 13.21 -8.32 -11.63
CA THR A 500 14.14 -8.76 -10.59
C THR A 500 14.49 -10.21 -10.83
N VAL A 501 15.76 -10.50 -11.00
CA VAL A 501 16.29 -11.84 -11.26
C VAL A 501 17.15 -12.27 -10.07
N ASN A 502 16.86 -13.41 -9.50
CA ASN A 502 17.62 -14.03 -8.43
C ASN A 502 18.53 -15.12 -9.02
N PHE A 503 19.76 -14.75 -9.32
CA PHE A 503 20.76 -15.65 -9.93
C PHE A 503 21.27 -16.68 -8.92
N ASP A 504 21.86 -17.77 -9.42
CA ASP A 504 22.49 -18.78 -8.57
C ASP A 504 23.85 -18.32 -7.99
N LYS A 505 24.45 -17.25 -8.56
CA LYS A 505 25.66 -16.61 -8.07
C LYS A 505 25.49 -15.11 -7.92
N GLU A 506 26.24 -14.50 -7.01
CA GLU A 506 26.32 -13.04 -6.90
C GLU A 506 27.06 -12.46 -8.10
N TYR A 507 26.46 -11.46 -8.75
CA TYR A 507 27.06 -10.68 -9.84
C TYR A 507 27.37 -9.27 -9.34
N THR A 508 28.56 -8.79 -9.63
CA THR A 508 28.90 -7.38 -9.43
C THR A 508 28.25 -6.53 -10.51
N LEU A 509 28.02 -5.25 -10.21
CA LEU A 509 27.46 -4.32 -11.22
C LEU A 509 28.28 -4.25 -12.50
N ASP A 510 29.62 -4.35 -12.39
CA ASP A 510 30.53 -4.35 -13.53
C ASP A 510 30.38 -5.60 -14.41
N GLU A 511 30.16 -6.77 -13.81
CA GLU A 511 29.89 -8.03 -14.55
C GLU A 511 28.53 -7.94 -15.23
N VAL A 512 27.50 -7.45 -14.54
CA VAL A 512 26.18 -7.25 -15.14
C VAL A 512 26.24 -6.32 -16.34
N GLU A 513 26.97 -5.20 -16.23
CA GLU A 513 27.11 -4.22 -17.31
C GLU A 513 27.87 -4.76 -18.53
N LYS A 514 28.88 -5.58 -18.31
CA LYS A 514 29.72 -6.09 -19.38
C LYS A 514 29.20 -7.38 -20.01
N GLU A 515 28.58 -8.26 -19.22
CA GLU A 515 28.21 -9.61 -19.65
C GLU A 515 26.71 -9.75 -19.92
N ILE A 516 25.84 -9.20 -19.06
CA ILE A 516 24.39 -9.45 -19.09
C ILE A 516 23.66 -8.39 -19.93
N ILE A 517 23.93 -7.12 -19.71
CA ILE A 517 23.24 -6.01 -20.39
C ILE A 517 23.35 -6.05 -21.91
N PRO A 518 24.53 -6.32 -22.53
CA PRO A 518 24.62 -6.41 -23.99
C PRO A 518 23.74 -7.52 -24.57
N GLU A 519 23.63 -8.64 -23.87
CA GLU A 519 22.80 -9.77 -24.30
C GLU A 519 21.30 -9.45 -24.18
N ILE A 520 20.89 -8.79 -23.08
CA ILE A 520 19.50 -8.32 -22.94
C ILE A 520 19.14 -7.34 -24.07
N LYS A 521 20.01 -6.37 -24.36
CA LYS A 521 19.81 -5.41 -25.45
C LYS A 521 19.68 -6.11 -26.81
N LYS A 522 20.50 -7.15 -27.05
CA LYS A 522 20.46 -7.94 -28.27
C LYS A 522 19.16 -8.76 -28.37
N ALA A 523 18.74 -9.40 -27.29
CA ALA A 523 17.54 -10.22 -27.26
C ALA A 523 16.25 -9.39 -27.39
N THR A 524 16.19 -8.23 -26.75
CA THR A 524 14.99 -7.38 -26.68
C THR A 524 14.95 -6.27 -27.72
N GLY A 525 16.08 -5.96 -28.38
CA GLY A 525 16.20 -4.81 -29.28
C GLY A 525 16.20 -3.44 -28.58
N LEU A 526 16.29 -3.39 -27.26
CA LEU A 526 16.25 -2.15 -26.49
C LEU A 526 17.59 -1.41 -26.54
N SER A 527 17.52 -0.10 -26.64
CA SER A 527 18.71 0.77 -26.59
C SER A 527 19.24 1.00 -25.17
N THR A 528 18.35 0.97 -24.17
CA THR A 528 18.67 1.32 -22.78
C THR A 528 18.10 0.27 -21.83
N VAL A 529 18.97 -0.27 -20.97
CA VAL A 529 18.64 -1.15 -19.86
C VAL A 529 19.40 -0.61 -18.65
N GLN A 530 18.73 -0.31 -17.58
CA GLN A 530 19.35 0.09 -16.31
C GLN A 530 19.45 -1.14 -15.40
N GLN A 531 20.51 -1.24 -14.63
CA GLN A 531 20.74 -2.33 -13.69
C GLN A 531 20.91 -1.81 -12.25
N GLN A 532 20.46 -2.60 -11.30
CA GLN A 532 20.65 -2.33 -9.87
C GLN A 532 20.88 -3.67 -9.16
N ALA A 533 22.08 -3.89 -8.60
CA ALA A 533 22.34 -5.05 -7.77
C ALA A 533 21.82 -4.80 -6.34
N VAL A 534 21.19 -5.79 -5.76
CA VAL A 534 20.71 -5.74 -4.36
C VAL A 534 21.86 -6.25 -3.48
N LYS A 535 22.49 -5.34 -2.77
CA LYS A 535 23.70 -5.61 -1.97
C LYS A 535 23.47 -6.72 -0.92
N GLY A 536 24.36 -7.73 -0.97
CA GLY A 536 24.32 -8.87 -0.06
C GLY A 536 23.33 -9.97 -0.45
N THR A 537 22.87 -9.93 -1.69
CA THR A 537 21.99 -10.95 -2.29
C THR A 537 22.47 -11.27 -3.70
N ASN A 538 21.95 -12.37 -4.29
CA ASN A 538 22.20 -12.72 -5.69
C ASN A 538 21.21 -12.03 -6.66
N GLN A 539 20.49 -11.02 -6.18
CA GLN A 539 19.44 -10.36 -6.96
C GLN A 539 19.97 -9.19 -7.77
N VAL A 540 19.53 -9.14 -9.02
CA VAL A 540 19.78 -8.01 -9.93
C VAL A 540 18.44 -7.53 -10.49
N ILE A 541 18.19 -6.24 -10.41
CA ILE A 541 16.99 -5.58 -10.94
C ILE A 541 17.35 -4.95 -12.28
N PHE A 542 16.62 -5.33 -13.33
CA PHE A 542 16.73 -4.74 -14.67
C PHE A 542 15.52 -3.83 -14.92
N LYS A 543 15.76 -2.54 -15.10
CA LYS A 543 14.71 -1.56 -15.45
C LYS A 543 14.82 -1.20 -16.92
N THR A 544 13.71 -1.37 -17.64
CA THR A 544 13.61 -1.12 -19.08
C THR A 544 12.41 -0.21 -19.38
N LYS A 545 12.29 0.24 -20.64
CA LYS A 545 11.01 0.74 -21.14
C LYS A 545 9.99 -0.39 -21.14
N TRP A 546 8.71 -0.05 -21.32
CA TRP A 546 7.64 -1.06 -21.46
C TRP A 546 8.06 -2.15 -22.46
N LEU A 547 8.09 -3.39 -22.02
CA LEU A 547 8.38 -4.55 -22.86
C LEU A 547 7.08 -5.04 -23.50
N THR A 548 7.09 -5.23 -24.82
CA THR A 548 6.06 -5.99 -25.50
C THR A 548 6.16 -7.46 -25.09
N GLU A 549 5.11 -8.22 -25.32
CA GLU A 549 5.08 -9.65 -25.00
C GLU A 549 6.22 -10.42 -25.71
N GLU A 550 6.46 -10.14 -26.97
CA GLU A 550 7.57 -10.70 -27.75
C GLU A 550 8.96 -10.38 -27.15
N GLN A 551 9.16 -9.15 -26.70
CA GLN A 551 10.41 -8.71 -26.06
C GLN A 551 10.58 -9.36 -24.68
N GLN A 552 9.51 -9.50 -23.94
CA GLN A 552 9.52 -10.16 -22.62
C GLN A 552 9.86 -11.64 -22.77
N ASN A 553 9.20 -12.34 -23.70
CA ASN A 553 9.47 -13.75 -23.96
C ASN A 553 10.92 -13.97 -24.43
N SER A 554 11.45 -13.08 -25.26
CA SER A 554 12.85 -13.13 -25.69
C SER A 554 13.81 -12.91 -24.52
N PHE A 555 13.48 -12.00 -23.60
CA PHE A 555 14.26 -11.76 -22.39
C PHE A 555 14.23 -12.96 -21.45
N TYR A 556 13.07 -13.54 -21.23
CA TYR A 556 12.89 -14.71 -20.34
C TYR A 556 13.58 -15.95 -20.92
N SER A 557 13.51 -16.18 -22.23
CA SER A 557 14.26 -17.24 -22.91
C SER A 557 15.75 -17.08 -22.73
N LEU A 558 16.28 -15.85 -22.86
CA LEU A 558 17.70 -15.56 -22.59
C LEU A 558 18.10 -15.91 -21.16
N LEU A 559 17.27 -15.54 -20.16
CA LEU A 559 17.54 -15.84 -18.74
C LEU A 559 17.54 -17.34 -18.46
N LYS A 560 16.57 -18.08 -19.04
CA LYS A 560 16.45 -19.52 -18.92
C LYS A 560 17.62 -20.24 -19.58
N ASP A 561 17.88 -19.95 -20.87
CA ASP A 561 18.80 -20.74 -21.69
C ASP A 561 20.27 -20.45 -21.36
N LYS A 562 20.61 -19.22 -21.02
CA LYS A 562 22.02 -18.81 -20.79
C LYS A 562 22.40 -18.70 -19.33
N TYR A 563 21.45 -18.31 -18.47
CA TYR A 563 21.73 -18.06 -17.06
C TYR A 563 21.05 -19.08 -16.12
N ASN A 564 20.36 -20.08 -16.70
CA ASN A 564 19.70 -21.16 -15.97
C ASN A 564 18.71 -20.70 -14.89
N VAL A 565 18.03 -19.56 -15.17
CA VAL A 565 17.02 -18.99 -14.27
C VAL A 565 15.70 -19.68 -14.57
N ASP A 566 15.05 -20.20 -13.55
CA ASP A 566 13.67 -20.70 -13.63
C ASP A 566 12.72 -19.50 -13.73
N VAL A 567 12.27 -19.21 -14.94
CA VAL A 567 11.41 -18.06 -15.24
C VAL A 567 9.95 -18.27 -14.83
N THR A 568 9.56 -19.51 -14.50
CA THR A 568 8.21 -19.82 -14.01
C THR A 568 8.10 -19.67 -12.50
N ASN A 569 9.23 -19.66 -11.79
CA ASN A 569 9.28 -19.51 -10.35
C ASN A 569 9.34 -18.03 -9.93
N PRO A 570 8.29 -17.48 -9.30
CA PRO A 570 8.24 -16.07 -8.89
C PRO A 570 9.35 -15.67 -7.89
N ASP A 571 9.93 -16.62 -7.16
CA ASP A 571 11.07 -16.36 -6.26
C ASP A 571 12.40 -16.22 -7.01
N LYS A 572 12.49 -16.77 -8.22
CA LYS A 572 13.65 -16.63 -9.09
C LYS A 572 13.52 -15.45 -10.06
N LEU A 573 12.30 -15.17 -10.51
CA LEU A 573 12.01 -14.08 -11.44
C LEU A 573 10.72 -13.39 -11.05
N SER A 574 10.80 -12.15 -10.62
CA SER A 574 9.64 -11.29 -10.41
C SER A 574 9.66 -10.13 -11.40
N SER A 575 8.50 -9.70 -11.86
CA SER A 575 8.37 -8.65 -12.86
C SER A 575 7.25 -7.68 -12.50
N GLU A 576 7.49 -6.41 -12.76
CA GLU A 576 6.52 -5.35 -12.61
C GLU A 576 6.50 -4.49 -13.87
N LYS A 577 5.31 -4.21 -14.39
CA LYS A 577 5.09 -3.37 -15.56
C LYS A 577 4.12 -2.26 -15.22
N ILE A 578 4.45 -1.04 -15.61
CA ILE A 578 3.57 0.12 -15.44
C ILE A 578 3.60 0.96 -16.71
N SER A 579 2.43 1.24 -17.27
CA SER A 579 2.32 2.07 -18.47
C SER A 579 2.67 3.53 -18.18
N ALA A 580 3.10 4.26 -19.20
CA ALA A 580 3.43 5.69 -19.09
C ALA A 580 2.21 6.53 -18.67
N THR A 581 1.01 6.11 -19.06
CA THR A 581 -0.25 6.77 -18.67
C THR A 581 -0.47 6.68 -17.17
N ILE A 582 -0.42 5.47 -16.60
CA ILE A 582 -0.54 5.24 -15.14
C ILE A 582 0.52 6.03 -14.38
N SER A 583 1.78 5.97 -14.81
CA SER A 583 2.88 6.68 -14.14
C SER A 583 2.67 8.20 -14.13
N SER A 584 2.15 8.76 -15.22
CA SER A 584 1.86 10.19 -15.29
C SER A 584 0.71 10.59 -14.36
N GLU A 585 -0.32 9.76 -14.24
CA GLU A 585 -1.43 9.95 -13.30
C GLU A 585 -0.96 9.83 -11.86
N MET A 586 -0.19 8.80 -11.52
CA MET A 586 0.38 8.61 -10.18
C MET A 586 1.21 9.82 -9.73
N ARG A 587 2.06 10.37 -10.62
CA ARG A 587 2.82 11.59 -10.32
C ARG A 587 1.93 12.80 -10.09
N ARG A 588 0.91 13.00 -10.92
CA ARG A 588 -0.07 14.09 -10.75
C ARG A 588 -0.81 13.96 -9.43
N ASP A 589 -1.31 12.78 -9.13
CA ASP A 589 -2.10 12.53 -7.93
C ASP A 589 -1.25 12.64 -6.65
N ALA A 590 0.03 12.25 -6.71
CA ALA A 590 1.02 12.51 -5.66
C ALA A 590 1.15 13.99 -5.32
N ILE A 591 1.32 14.84 -6.33
CA ILE A 591 1.44 16.30 -6.15
C ILE A 591 0.13 16.87 -5.59
N ILE A 592 -1.00 16.45 -6.13
CA ILE A 592 -2.34 16.88 -5.66
C ILE A 592 -2.53 16.47 -4.20
N ALA A 593 -2.19 15.25 -3.81
CA ALA A 593 -2.33 14.76 -2.43
C ALA A 593 -1.56 15.63 -1.44
N VAL A 594 -0.29 15.95 -1.73
CA VAL A 594 0.53 16.80 -0.87
C VAL A 594 -0.03 18.22 -0.77
N ILE A 595 -0.48 18.80 -1.88
CA ILE A 595 -1.08 20.15 -1.90
C ILE A 595 -2.38 20.17 -1.10
N VAL A 596 -3.30 19.23 -1.36
CA VAL A 596 -4.60 19.14 -0.67
C VAL A 596 -4.41 18.93 0.83
N ALA A 597 -3.56 18.00 1.24
CA ALA A 597 -3.27 17.76 2.65
C ALA A 597 -2.70 19.02 3.32
N THR A 598 -1.76 19.71 2.67
CA THR A 598 -1.17 20.95 3.18
C THR A 598 -2.21 22.06 3.34
N ILE A 599 -3.11 22.22 2.37
CA ILE A 599 -4.21 23.21 2.44
C ILE A 599 -5.19 22.86 3.56
N CYS A 600 -5.63 21.59 3.66
CA CYS A 600 -6.53 21.15 4.74
C CYS A 600 -5.93 21.38 6.13
N MET A 601 -4.63 21.09 6.31
CA MET A 601 -3.93 21.35 7.56
C MET A 601 -3.79 22.84 7.84
N LEU A 602 -3.54 23.67 6.82
CA LEU A 602 -3.50 25.13 6.95
C LEU A 602 -4.83 25.66 7.46
N ILE A 603 -5.93 25.25 6.84
CA ILE A 603 -7.28 25.64 7.24
C ILE A 603 -7.54 25.22 8.69
N TYR A 604 -7.19 23.97 9.04
CA TYR A 604 -7.34 23.48 10.41
C TYR A 604 -6.57 24.31 11.43
N ILE A 605 -5.29 24.60 11.18
CA ILE A 605 -4.45 25.39 12.08
C ILE A 605 -5.00 26.83 12.19
N TRP A 606 -5.44 27.42 11.08
CA TRP A 606 -6.01 28.77 11.09
C TRP A 606 -7.28 28.84 11.95
N ILE A 607 -8.20 27.91 11.77
CA ILE A 607 -9.44 27.83 12.58
C ILE A 607 -9.10 27.63 14.06
N ARG A 608 -8.12 26.77 14.34
CA ARG A 608 -7.73 26.38 15.70
C ARG A 608 -7.05 27.47 16.50
N PHE A 609 -6.12 28.19 15.89
CA PHE A 609 -5.35 29.23 16.57
C PHE A 609 -5.91 30.63 16.37
N ARG A 610 -6.77 30.85 15.39
CA ARG A 610 -7.36 32.16 15.05
C ARG A 610 -6.34 33.28 14.84
N ASP A 611 -5.10 32.93 14.50
CA ASP A 611 -4.02 33.88 14.17
C ASP A 611 -3.28 33.38 12.93
N VAL A 612 -3.40 34.11 11.83
CA VAL A 612 -2.79 33.80 10.54
C VAL A 612 -1.26 33.65 10.66
N LYS A 613 -0.61 34.34 11.62
CA LYS A 613 0.84 34.26 11.78
C LYS A 613 1.30 32.93 12.32
N PHE A 614 0.51 32.29 13.20
CA PHE A 614 0.78 30.91 13.62
C PHE A 614 0.69 29.96 12.43
N ALA A 615 -0.39 30.06 11.65
CA ALA A 615 -0.59 29.21 10.48
C ALA A 615 0.53 29.40 9.44
N THR A 616 0.85 30.64 9.09
CA THR A 616 1.92 30.94 8.12
C THR A 616 3.29 30.46 8.58
N SER A 617 3.65 30.64 9.87
CA SER A 617 4.94 30.18 10.37
C SER A 617 5.02 28.64 10.44
N ALA A 618 3.92 27.94 10.73
CA ALA A 618 3.86 26.50 10.68
C ALA A 618 4.08 25.97 9.25
N ILE A 619 3.45 26.60 8.25
CA ILE A 619 3.60 26.19 6.85
C ILE A 619 5.01 26.40 6.33
N ILE A 620 5.62 27.55 6.64
CA ILE A 620 7.02 27.80 6.23
C ILE A 620 7.95 26.74 6.84
N ALA A 621 7.74 26.39 8.12
CA ALA A 621 8.51 25.32 8.74
C ALA A 621 8.24 23.94 8.09
N LEU A 622 7.01 23.67 7.70
CA LEU A 622 6.62 22.44 7.03
C LEU A 622 7.22 22.32 5.63
N ILE A 623 7.20 23.42 4.85
CA ILE A 623 7.87 23.49 3.55
C ILE A 623 9.39 23.25 3.73
N HIS A 624 9.99 23.84 4.76
CA HIS A 624 11.39 23.58 5.10
C HIS A 624 11.65 22.10 5.33
N ASP A 625 10.82 21.40 6.13
CA ASP A 625 11.01 19.99 6.46
C ASP A 625 10.88 19.10 5.21
N VAL A 626 9.89 19.38 4.35
CA VAL A 626 9.73 18.73 3.05
C VAL A 626 10.96 18.94 2.16
N LEU A 627 11.49 20.17 2.08
CA LEU A 627 12.70 20.46 1.30
C LEU A 627 13.95 19.74 1.81
N ILE A 628 14.10 19.58 3.13
CA ILE A 628 15.19 18.80 3.73
C ILE A 628 15.08 17.33 3.31
N VAL A 629 13.88 16.75 3.37
CA VAL A 629 13.65 15.36 2.96
C VAL A 629 13.85 15.18 1.46
N ILE A 630 13.37 16.12 0.63
CA ILE A 630 13.67 16.14 -0.82
C ILE A 630 15.17 16.17 -1.06
N THR A 631 15.91 17.02 -0.33
CA THR A 631 17.38 17.09 -0.39
C THR A 631 18.00 15.71 -0.09
N PHE A 632 17.49 15.01 0.93
CA PHE A 632 17.95 13.66 1.25
C PHE A 632 17.70 12.67 0.12
N TYR A 633 16.50 12.66 -0.51
CA TYR A 633 16.21 11.81 -1.68
C TYR A 633 17.15 12.08 -2.85
N ILE A 634 17.46 13.35 -3.14
CA ILE A 634 18.37 13.74 -4.22
C ILE A 634 19.80 13.22 -3.97
N ILE A 635 20.29 13.36 -2.73
CA ILE A 635 21.66 12.96 -2.37
C ILE A 635 21.79 11.44 -2.24
N SER A 636 20.83 10.77 -1.57
CA SER A 636 20.88 9.33 -1.31
C SER A 636 20.52 8.48 -2.53
N ARG A 637 19.90 9.09 -3.57
CA ARG A 637 19.40 8.40 -4.77
C ARG A 637 18.38 7.29 -4.46
N ILE A 638 17.72 7.35 -3.29
CA ILE A 638 16.59 6.47 -2.98
C ILE A 638 15.50 6.67 -4.03
N PRO A 639 14.86 5.59 -4.53
CA PRO A 639 13.80 5.69 -5.53
C PRO A 639 12.63 6.56 -5.05
N VAL A 640 12.11 7.39 -5.96
CA VAL A 640 10.96 8.27 -5.72
C VAL A 640 9.73 7.67 -6.41
N GLY A 641 8.88 7.03 -5.64
CA GLY A 641 7.64 6.36 -6.06
C GLY A 641 6.49 6.63 -5.08
N ASN A 642 5.53 5.74 -4.99
CA ASN A 642 4.39 5.85 -4.08
C ASN A 642 4.78 5.93 -2.61
N THR A 643 5.83 5.23 -2.21
CA THR A 643 6.39 5.29 -0.84
C THR A 643 6.85 6.69 -0.47
N PHE A 644 7.36 7.47 -1.43
CA PHE A 644 7.70 8.89 -1.23
C PHE A 644 6.49 9.71 -0.80
N ILE A 645 5.30 9.48 -1.39
CA ILE A 645 4.07 10.21 -1.03
C ILE A 645 3.70 9.91 0.41
N ALA A 646 3.71 8.63 0.78
CA ALA A 646 3.41 8.19 2.13
C ALA A 646 4.38 8.80 3.15
N CYS A 647 5.69 8.84 2.84
CA CYS A 647 6.71 9.50 3.65
C CYS A 647 6.44 10.99 3.80
N MET A 648 6.18 11.71 2.70
CA MET A 648 5.96 13.15 2.72
C MET A 648 4.74 13.51 3.56
N LEU A 649 3.60 12.85 3.36
CA LEU A 649 2.38 13.13 4.10
C LEU A 649 2.52 12.76 5.59
N THR A 650 3.23 11.69 5.90
CA THR A 650 3.54 11.32 7.29
C THR A 650 4.40 12.36 7.98
N ILE A 651 5.47 12.82 7.33
CA ILE A 651 6.38 13.83 7.86
C ILE A 651 5.65 15.15 8.06
N VAL A 652 4.82 15.55 7.11
CA VAL A 652 3.97 16.74 7.18
C VAL A 652 3.04 16.68 8.41
N GLY A 653 2.35 15.55 8.62
CA GLY A 653 1.48 15.34 9.77
C GLY A 653 2.24 15.33 11.11
N TYR A 654 3.40 14.67 11.14
CA TYR A 654 4.22 14.55 12.34
C TYR A 654 4.90 15.88 12.73
N SER A 655 5.50 16.60 11.79
CA SER A 655 6.18 17.87 12.03
C SER A 655 5.23 18.94 12.57
N ILE A 656 4.01 18.99 12.06
CA ILE A 656 2.97 19.90 12.55
C ILE A 656 2.63 19.63 14.02
N ASN A 657 2.58 18.38 14.45
CA ASN A 657 2.28 18.02 15.84
C ASN A 657 3.30 18.67 16.81
N ALA A 658 4.60 18.55 16.52
CA ALA A 658 5.65 19.18 17.31
C ALA A 658 5.51 20.73 17.36
N THR A 659 5.14 21.34 16.24
CA THR A 659 4.91 22.79 16.10
C THR A 659 3.70 23.26 16.93
N ILE A 660 2.59 22.52 16.89
CA ILE A 660 1.36 22.83 17.65
C ILE A 660 1.63 22.87 19.15
N VAL A 661 2.42 21.93 19.65
CA VAL A 661 2.80 21.87 21.08
C VAL A 661 3.52 23.16 21.53
N ILE A 662 4.43 23.66 20.71
CA ILE A 662 5.17 24.91 21.02
C ILE A 662 4.25 26.14 20.94
N PHE A 663 3.37 26.17 19.92
CA PHE A 663 2.42 27.27 19.75
C PHE A 663 1.38 27.34 20.86
N ASP A 664 0.88 26.19 21.31
CA ASP A 664 -0.04 26.12 22.45
C ASP A 664 0.63 26.66 23.71
N ARG A 665 1.92 26.34 23.92
CA ARG A 665 2.70 26.88 25.04
C ARG A 665 2.97 28.38 24.90
N ILE A 666 3.27 28.88 23.71
CA ILE A 666 3.44 30.34 23.48
C ILE A 666 2.14 31.05 23.83
N ARG A 667 0.99 30.51 23.39
CA ARG A 667 -0.33 31.09 23.67
C ARG A 667 -0.69 31.04 25.16
N GLU A 668 -0.34 29.97 25.86
CA GLU A 668 -0.47 29.86 27.32
C GLU A 668 0.40 30.93 28.05
N ASN A 669 1.68 30.98 27.70
CA ASN A 669 2.64 31.91 28.34
C ASN A 669 2.33 33.37 28.02
N MET A 670 1.81 33.72 26.85
CA MET A 670 1.36 35.10 26.53
C MET A 670 0.28 35.60 27.50
N LYS A 671 -0.57 34.69 28.05
CA LYS A 671 -1.59 35.05 29.03
C LYS A 671 -1.01 35.21 30.46
N ILE A 672 0.05 34.49 30.77
CA ILE A 672 0.63 34.41 32.11
C ILE A 672 1.78 35.46 32.27
N MET A 673 2.65 35.55 31.26
CA MET A 673 3.86 36.39 31.28
C MET A 673 3.59 37.79 30.71
N THR A 674 2.60 38.50 31.23
CA THR A 674 2.13 39.79 30.68
C THR A 674 3.16 40.92 30.76
N LYS A 675 4.13 40.83 31.70
CA LYS A 675 5.21 41.84 31.90
C LYS A 675 6.49 41.48 31.13
N SER A 676 6.58 40.30 30.51
CA SER A 676 7.78 39.87 29.79
C SER A 676 7.78 40.34 28.34
N THR A 677 8.98 40.51 27.76
CA THR A 677 9.11 40.80 26.34
C THR A 677 8.66 39.61 25.48
N LEU A 678 8.20 39.91 24.27
CA LEU A 678 7.76 38.84 23.33
C LEU A 678 8.86 37.78 23.08
N SER A 679 10.15 38.22 23.10
CA SER A 679 11.29 37.30 22.96
C SER A 679 11.44 36.37 24.14
N GLU A 680 11.25 36.85 25.36
CA GLU A 680 11.31 36.04 26.59
C GLU A 680 10.16 35.03 26.62
N VAL A 681 8.96 35.45 26.25
CA VAL A 681 7.79 34.55 26.17
C VAL A 681 8.07 33.37 25.20
N VAL A 682 8.60 33.69 24.00
CA VAL A 682 8.91 32.64 23.00
C VAL A 682 10.02 31.71 23.47
N ASN A 683 11.12 32.27 24.00
CA ASN A 683 12.26 31.50 24.51
C ASN A 683 11.86 30.58 25.67
N SER A 684 11.10 31.10 26.64
CA SER A 684 10.58 30.34 27.78
C SER A 684 9.65 29.21 27.31
N SER A 685 8.78 29.49 26.33
CA SER A 685 7.86 28.51 25.76
C SER A 685 8.61 27.38 25.09
N ILE A 686 9.57 27.66 24.23
CA ILE A 686 10.40 26.66 23.56
C ILE A 686 11.19 25.85 24.59
N THR A 687 11.83 26.50 25.56
CA THR A 687 12.66 25.85 26.59
C THR A 687 11.81 24.87 27.43
N SER A 688 10.61 25.30 27.85
CA SER A 688 9.72 24.44 28.67
C SER A 688 9.17 23.23 27.92
N THR A 689 9.06 23.30 26.59
CA THR A 689 8.60 22.17 25.75
C THR A 689 9.74 21.31 25.18
N LEU A 690 10.99 21.76 25.32
CA LEU A 690 12.17 21.14 24.67
C LEU A 690 12.33 19.66 25.04
N SER A 691 12.26 19.33 26.35
CA SER A 691 12.38 17.93 26.81
C SER A 691 11.30 17.04 26.24
N ARG A 692 10.08 17.56 26.13
CA ARG A 692 8.96 16.86 25.50
C ARG A 692 9.23 16.64 24.02
N SER A 693 9.56 17.69 23.26
CA SER A 693 9.83 17.59 21.83
C SER A 693 10.98 16.62 21.52
N ILE A 694 12.03 16.59 22.33
CA ILE A 694 13.12 15.62 22.18
C ILE A 694 12.63 14.20 22.47
N ASN A 695 11.87 13.98 23.54
CA ASN A 695 11.40 12.64 23.90
C ASN A 695 10.42 12.08 22.87
N THR A 696 9.49 12.88 22.34
CA THR A 696 8.56 12.45 21.29
C THR A 696 9.29 12.10 20.00
N SER A 697 10.22 12.97 19.57
CA SER A 697 11.05 12.64 18.39
C SER A 697 11.91 11.40 18.61
N LEU A 698 12.49 11.23 19.80
CA LEU A 698 13.34 10.09 20.13
C LEU A 698 12.57 8.78 20.16
N THR A 699 11.36 8.73 20.73
CA THR A 699 10.54 7.52 20.79
C THR A 699 10.15 7.04 19.40
N THR A 700 9.71 7.95 18.53
CA THR A 700 9.37 7.60 17.15
C THR A 700 10.63 7.27 16.34
N PHE A 701 11.73 8.01 16.54
CA PHE A 701 13.00 7.74 15.87
C PHE A 701 13.57 6.36 16.22
N ILE A 702 13.49 5.91 17.47
CA ILE A 702 13.93 4.58 17.89
C ILE A 702 13.18 3.48 17.11
N MET A 703 11.86 3.60 16.97
CA MET A 703 11.07 2.62 16.24
C MET A 703 11.47 2.54 14.77
N VAL A 704 11.59 3.71 14.12
CA VAL A 704 11.95 3.77 12.69
C VAL A 704 13.41 3.36 12.47
N LEU A 705 14.32 3.67 13.41
CA LEU A 705 15.73 3.25 13.35
C LEU A 705 15.85 1.72 13.42
N VAL A 706 15.14 1.07 14.33
CA VAL A 706 15.15 -0.39 14.44
C VAL A 706 14.57 -1.02 13.16
N LEU A 707 13.51 -0.43 12.62
CA LEU A 707 12.92 -0.84 11.35
C LEU A 707 13.90 -0.66 10.17
N TYR A 708 14.68 0.43 10.14
CA TYR A 708 15.72 0.67 9.14
C TYR A 708 16.86 -0.35 9.23
N ILE A 709 17.31 -0.70 10.43
CA ILE A 709 18.42 -1.62 10.64
C ILE A 709 18.05 -3.05 10.26
N LEU A 710 16.87 -3.51 10.68
CA LEU A 710 16.44 -4.91 10.56
C LEU A 710 15.55 -5.18 9.35
N GLY A 711 14.92 -4.17 8.77
CA GLY A 711 13.98 -4.31 7.67
C GLY A 711 14.64 -4.71 6.35
N VAL A 712 13.86 -5.28 5.44
CA VAL A 712 14.25 -5.54 4.05
C VAL A 712 14.46 -4.23 3.28
N SER A 713 15.06 -4.30 2.09
CA SER A 713 15.43 -3.12 1.29
C SER A 713 14.28 -2.15 1.07
N SER A 714 13.10 -2.63 0.69
CA SER A 714 11.90 -1.79 0.47
C SER A 714 11.46 -1.05 1.73
N ILE A 715 11.58 -1.69 2.90
CA ILE A 715 11.28 -1.06 4.20
C ILE A 715 12.35 -0.02 4.56
N ARG A 716 13.62 -0.28 4.27
CA ARG A 716 14.71 0.70 4.51
C ARG A 716 14.54 1.95 3.68
N GLU A 717 14.13 1.81 2.42
CA GLU A 717 13.84 2.93 1.51
C GLU A 717 12.69 3.81 2.02
N PHE A 718 11.72 3.23 2.74
CA PHE A 718 10.64 3.95 3.42
C PHE A 718 11.10 4.56 4.75
N ALA A 719 11.86 3.81 5.56
CA ALA A 719 12.24 4.22 6.91
C ALA A 719 13.27 5.36 6.93
N ALA A 720 14.26 5.34 6.03
CA ALA A 720 15.34 6.33 6.01
C ALA A 720 14.84 7.78 5.81
N PRO A 721 13.96 8.10 4.83
CA PRO A 721 13.42 9.44 4.68
C PRO A 721 12.55 9.88 5.87
N ILE A 722 11.82 8.97 6.50
CA ILE A 722 11.02 9.26 7.70
C ILE A 722 11.94 9.65 8.86
N MET A 723 13.07 8.95 9.06
CA MET A 723 14.05 9.32 10.08
C MET A 723 14.57 10.75 9.88
N VAL A 724 14.92 11.10 8.64
CA VAL A 724 15.36 12.47 8.30
C VAL A 724 14.24 13.47 8.56
N GLY A 725 13.00 13.13 8.19
CA GLY A 725 11.83 13.98 8.44
C GLY A 725 11.53 14.21 9.93
N ILE A 726 11.66 13.16 10.77
CA ILE A 726 11.51 13.29 12.23
C ILE A 726 12.57 14.23 12.80
N LEU A 727 13.81 14.11 12.37
CA LEU A 727 14.90 15.00 12.80
C LEU A 727 14.69 16.44 12.30
N ALA A 728 14.29 16.61 11.03
CA ALA A 728 13.99 17.92 10.45
C ALA A 728 12.82 18.60 11.16
N GLY A 729 11.71 17.88 11.42
CA GLY A 729 10.54 18.40 12.13
C GLY A 729 10.82 18.74 13.60
N GLY A 730 11.62 17.92 14.28
CA GLY A 730 12.11 18.22 15.63
C GLY A 730 12.97 19.49 15.67
N TYR A 731 13.86 19.64 14.69
CA TYR A 731 14.70 20.83 14.54
C TYR A 731 13.87 22.06 14.17
N SER A 732 13.02 21.99 13.17
CA SER A 732 12.27 23.14 12.67
C SER A 732 11.27 23.67 13.70
N SER A 733 10.59 22.79 14.44
CA SER A 733 9.66 23.17 15.50
C SER A 733 10.36 23.99 16.60
N VAL A 734 11.54 23.55 17.06
CA VAL A 734 12.31 24.19 18.14
C VAL A 734 13.04 25.43 17.65
N CYS A 735 13.75 25.37 16.52
CA CYS A 735 14.72 26.37 16.09
C CYS A 735 14.15 27.43 15.12
N ILE A 736 13.14 27.05 14.31
CA ILE A 736 12.65 27.88 13.20
C ILE A 736 11.28 28.47 13.50
N THR A 737 10.30 27.64 13.86
CA THR A 737 8.87 27.98 13.88
C THR A 737 8.55 29.12 14.82
N GLY A 738 9.04 29.06 16.10
CA GLY A 738 8.85 30.12 17.10
C GLY A 738 9.53 31.41 16.71
N ALA A 739 10.70 31.31 16.07
CA ALA A 739 11.46 32.49 15.61
C ALA A 739 10.77 33.19 14.42
N LEU A 740 10.20 32.42 13.48
CA LEU A 740 9.41 32.96 12.36
C LEU A 740 8.16 33.68 12.86
N TRP A 741 7.41 33.07 13.77
CA TRP A 741 6.25 33.71 14.37
C TRP A 741 6.60 34.99 15.07
N PHE A 742 7.69 35.00 15.86
CA PHE A 742 8.21 36.21 16.52
C PHE A 742 8.52 37.33 15.51
N MET A 743 9.21 37.02 14.40
CA MET A 743 9.54 38.01 13.37
C MET A 743 8.28 38.64 12.73
N MET A 744 7.27 37.79 12.40
CA MET A 744 6.01 38.27 11.84
C MET A 744 5.20 39.12 12.81
N LYS A 745 5.17 38.74 14.08
CA LYS A 745 4.46 39.51 15.13
C LYS A 745 5.12 40.85 15.37
N LYS A 746 6.47 40.90 15.48
CA LYS A 746 7.27 42.12 15.65
C LYS A 746 7.13 43.07 14.45
N SER A 747 7.13 42.57 13.23
CA SER A 747 6.94 43.35 12.01
C SER A 747 5.55 44.03 11.95
N SER A 748 4.50 43.28 12.34
CA SER A 748 3.15 43.86 12.41
C SER A 748 3.02 44.97 13.48
N TYR A 749 3.63 44.79 14.64
CA TYR A 749 3.62 45.78 15.69
C TYR A 749 4.32 47.10 15.24
N LYS A 750 5.48 46.97 14.58
CA LYS A 750 6.17 48.11 13.98
C LYS A 750 5.37 48.83 12.91
N ARG A 751 4.58 48.10 12.09
CA ARG A 751 3.71 48.69 11.07
C ARG A 751 2.53 49.42 11.70
N ALA A 752 1.95 48.88 12.77
CA ALA A 752 0.86 49.54 13.50
C ALA A 752 1.32 50.86 14.10
N LEU A 753 2.49 50.90 14.81
CA LEU A 753 3.08 52.10 15.35
C LEU A 753 3.42 53.18 14.27
N LYS A 754 3.86 52.72 13.07
CA LYS A 754 4.09 53.67 11.95
C LYS A 754 2.79 54.24 11.35
N LYS A 755 1.66 53.56 11.49
CA LYS A 755 0.34 54.06 11.06
C LYS A 755 -0.28 54.99 12.06
N GLU A 756 -0.01 54.81 13.36
CA GLU A 756 -0.46 55.73 14.42
C GLU A 756 0.34 57.04 14.46
N ASN A 757 1.59 57.00 13.98
CA ASN A 757 2.49 58.17 13.90
C ASN A 757 2.43 58.91 12.53
N LYS A 758 1.54 58.50 11.62
CA LYS A 758 1.15 59.22 10.40
C LYS A 758 -0.29 59.72 10.52
#